data_fa947e0d75c4aa6aa13a73f1f99de237
#
_entry.id   fa947e0d75c4aa6aa13a73f1f99de237
#
_cell.length_a   1.000
_cell.length_b   1.000
_cell.length_c   1.000
_cell.angle_alpha   90.00
_cell.angle_beta   90.00
_cell.angle_gamma   90.00
#
_symmetry.space_group_name_H-M   'P 1'
#
loop_
_entity.id
_entity.type
_entity.pdbx_description
1 polymer ?
#
loop_
_entity_poly.entity_id
_entity_poly.type
_entity_poly.pdbx_seq_one_letter_code
_entity_poly.pdbx_strand_id
1 'polypeptide(L)'
;MKKIVSLIMCLCSVYANSQEGIPFFVNYPASVYQAHNRNFDVVCDSCGNVYFANFEGILHYDYSRWETIYTPGFSRVTRLFRDSEGRIWVGGYNVFGRIERDGRGCITLRTLLSDLDTNFLGELEDMAEIDKRIYLKATSGGYYTVQSDSILAPVQVLPAQLQEKWRNQSSVSMNRAFSLPGGETISINSAHGLIMDDSGKKERFSVTERNGLCSNAVSGIAADGRGNLWGATDNGVFHVFIPSLFSRYTSGESLKGEVISAVSYKGMIYTGTLQGLYVLKQNTFVPVQGISQACWQLCLSPQGELYAASGDGVYVIRDYNHSEKLTDMAAYSLAFIGHTNLLMGTMDGIYQYSADEERIKKISDVEKVVRLEVKKDRSVWAKTLYGEIYLREEGESSFVLQDRESEEVMTEYTDNDGCHWQTNLKGKEVQVHHSQIDTEKFNQCLYAIRNYVVRVIYIEEDRAAWFGGDFGLIRMDLEKARTFTPVAPRIYLREVCLNRDSVYWGGDLPEESGGADWQINSTVPRLGNDVRSIRFSFATDAPCFTGSNEYRYRLVGYDPEWSSWDSGTVKEYANLSSGTYTFCVRARDIYGTESEMKQFRFSLLPPFYLQWYCLILYTVAFGMLLFLLFKWRMRSLLKEKERLEALVGQRTKQLVQQKNEIEEKSLKLEKALKELGQAQDELVRQEKMATVGKLTQGVIDRILNPLNYI
;
A
#
# COMPACT_ATOMS: atom_id res chain seq x y z
N MET A 1 -22.24 20.36 53.83
CA MET A 1 -21.33 20.75 52.76
C MET A 1 -20.58 19.56 52.10
N LYS A 2 -19.84 18.70 52.84
CA LYS A 2 -19.12 17.56 52.16
C LYS A 2 -20.01 16.59 51.37
N LYS A 3 -21.24 16.31 51.81
CA LYS A 3 -22.17 15.43 51.05
C LYS A 3 -22.80 16.10 49.84
N ILE A 4 -22.93 17.42 49.84
CA ILE A 4 -23.43 18.18 48.67
C ILE A 4 -22.32 18.32 47.61
N VAL A 5 -21.07 18.53 48.03
CA VAL A 5 -19.91 18.57 47.12
C VAL A 5 -19.67 17.19 46.50
N SER A 6 -19.84 16.10 47.27
CA SER A 6 -19.74 14.73 46.74
C SER A 6 -20.88 14.40 45.75
N LEU A 7 -22.08 14.93 45.96
CA LEU A 7 -23.23 14.75 45.06
C LEU A 7 -23.05 15.59 43.78
N ILE A 8 -22.50 16.80 43.91
CA ILE A 8 -22.16 17.64 42.74
C ILE A 8 -21.01 17.03 41.96
N MET A 9 -19.98 16.45 42.60
CA MET A 9 -18.93 15.69 41.94
C MET A 9 -19.48 14.42 41.25
N CYS A 10 -20.40 13.69 41.86
CA CYS A 10 -21.10 12.57 41.24
C CYS A 10 -22.02 12.98 40.08
N LEU A 11 -22.65 14.16 40.15
CA LEU A 11 -23.46 14.69 39.06
C LEU A 11 -22.60 15.25 37.90
N CYS A 12 -21.40 15.75 38.17
CA CYS A 12 -20.45 16.14 37.13
C CYS A 12 -19.79 14.94 36.42
N SER A 13 -19.66 13.78 37.07
CA SER A 13 -19.14 12.56 36.45
C SER A 13 -20.16 11.83 35.55
N VAL A 14 -21.42 12.23 35.53
CA VAL A 14 -22.46 11.60 34.67
C VAL A 14 -22.49 12.21 33.26
N TYR A 15 -21.76 13.29 32.99
CA TYR A 15 -21.72 13.94 31.68
C TYR A 15 -20.41 13.69 30.86
N ALA A 16 -19.53 12.85 31.35
CA ALA A 16 -18.44 12.37 30.53
C ALA A 16 -18.96 11.27 29.54
N ASN A 17 -19.88 11.66 28.67
CA ASN A 17 -20.17 10.85 27.47
C ASN A 17 -18.93 10.90 26.64
N SER A 18 -18.20 9.78 26.47
CA SER A 18 -17.08 9.70 25.56
C SER A 18 -17.60 9.98 24.15
N GLN A 19 -17.18 11.11 23.61
CA GLN A 19 -17.46 11.50 22.23
C GLN A 19 -16.47 10.73 21.35
N GLU A 20 -16.73 9.47 21.06
CA GLU A 20 -15.72 8.59 20.47
C GLU A 20 -15.68 8.63 18.93
N GLY A 21 -16.72 9.15 18.29
CA GLY A 21 -16.80 9.17 16.82
C GLY A 21 -16.89 7.76 16.22
N ILE A 22 -16.77 7.69 14.91
CA ILE A 22 -16.85 6.43 14.17
C ILE A 22 -15.45 5.94 13.85
N PRO A 23 -15.14 4.64 14.08
CA PRO A 23 -13.87 4.07 13.68
C PRO A 23 -13.68 4.17 12.16
N PHE A 24 -12.45 4.18 11.71
CA PHE A 24 -12.18 4.09 10.29
C PHE A 24 -12.63 2.74 9.73
N PHE A 25 -13.20 2.76 8.55
CA PHE A 25 -13.55 1.55 7.80
C PHE A 25 -13.41 1.78 6.30
N VAL A 26 -13.25 0.68 5.57
CA VAL A 26 -13.13 0.65 4.12
C VAL A 26 -14.22 -0.27 3.57
N ASN A 27 -14.95 0.21 2.55
CA ASN A 27 -15.90 -0.61 1.80
C ASN A 27 -15.25 -1.12 0.52
N TYR A 28 -15.59 -2.35 0.17
CA TYR A 28 -15.21 -2.98 -1.08
C TYR A 28 -16.49 -3.34 -1.85
N PRO A 29 -16.90 -2.52 -2.82
CA PRO A 29 -18.06 -2.82 -3.67
C PRO A 29 -17.76 -3.95 -4.66
N ALA A 30 -18.79 -4.54 -5.24
CA ALA A 30 -18.68 -5.61 -6.23
C ALA A 30 -17.77 -5.28 -7.43
N SER A 31 -17.67 -4.00 -7.81
CA SER A 31 -16.78 -3.53 -8.86
C SER A 31 -15.29 -3.71 -8.55
N VAL A 32 -14.93 -3.76 -7.27
CA VAL A 32 -13.53 -3.97 -6.81
C VAL A 32 -13.18 -5.45 -6.85
N TYR A 33 -14.05 -6.33 -6.33
CA TYR A 33 -13.75 -7.76 -6.25
C TYR A 33 -14.32 -8.58 -7.41
N GLN A 34 -15.06 -7.95 -8.35
CA GLN A 34 -15.54 -8.53 -9.61
C GLN A 34 -16.36 -9.83 -9.45
N ALA A 35 -17.23 -9.88 -8.43
CA ALA A 35 -18.17 -10.96 -8.16
C ALA A 35 -19.53 -10.38 -7.76
N HIS A 36 -20.51 -11.23 -7.46
CA HIS A 36 -21.84 -10.79 -7.05
C HIS A 36 -21.78 -9.93 -5.78
N ASN A 37 -22.61 -8.88 -5.69
CA ASN A 37 -22.63 -7.93 -4.57
C ASN A 37 -23.07 -8.55 -3.24
N ARG A 38 -23.83 -9.64 -3.25
CA ARG A 38 -24.39 -10.28 -2.06
C ARG A 38 -23.42 -11.28 -1.44
N ASN A 39 -23.06 -11.01 -0.19
CA ASN A 39 -22.20 -11.87 0.63
C ASN A 39 -22.97 -12.32 1.88
N PHE A 40 -22.82 -13.57 2.31
CA PHE A 40 -23.63 -14.21 3.34
C PHE A 40 -22.87 -14.45 4.65
N ASP A 41 -21.56 -14.67 4.56
CA ASP A 41 -20.72 -14.98 5.71
C ASP A 41 -19.27 -14.62 5.45
N VAL A 42 -18.43 -14.59 6.49
CA VAL A 42 -17.00 -14.29 6.37
C VAL A 42 -16.19 -15.03 7.41
N VAL A 43 -15.00 -15.50 7.02
CA VAL A 43 -14.00 -16.07 7.95
C VAL A 43 -12.61 -15.63 7.55
N CYS A 44 -11.69 -15.57 8.53
CA CYS A 44 -10.26 -15.28 8.34
C CYS A 44 -9.42 -16.50 8.69
N ASP A 45 -8.36 -16.77 7.91
CA ASP A 45 -7.37 -17.78 8.27
C ASP A 45 -6.21 -17.19 9.12
N SER A 46 -5.28 -18.05 9.55
CA SER A 46 -4.11 -17.63 10.33
C SER A 46 -3.03 -16.93 9.51
N CYS A 47 -3.08 -17.04 8.16
CA CYS A 47 -2.19 -16.36 7.24
C CYS A 47 -2.73 -14.99 6.79
N GLY A 48 -3.82 -14.52 7.40
CA GLY A 48 -4.45 -13.25 7.07
C GLY A 48 -5.24 -13.28 5.77
N ASN A 49 -5.57 -14.44 5.18
CA ASN A 49 -6.52 -14.48 4.08
C ASN A 49 -7.95 -14.36 4.61
N VAL A 50 -8.80 -13.73 3.82
CA VAL A 50 -10.21 -13.52 4.14
C VAL A 50 -11.06 -14.21 3.09
N TYR A 51 -12.04 -14.98 3.54
CA TYR A 51 -12.96 -15.71 2.69
C TYR A 51 -14.38 -15.28 2.96
N PHE A 52 -15.11 -14.96 1.90
CA PHE A 52 -16.52 -14.59 2.00
C PHE A 52 -17.39 -15.63 1.28
N ALA A 53 -18.48 -16.01 1.91
CA ALA A 53 -19.54 -16.76 1.27
C ALA A 53 -20.27 -15.83 0.31
N ASN A 54 -20.13 -16.00 -0.99
CA ASN A 54 -20.69 -15.15 -2.03
C ASN A 54 -21.72 -15.91 -2.86
N PHE A 55 -22.62 -15.16 -3.51
CA PHE A 55 -23.66 -15.74 -4.38
C PHE A 55 -23.08 -16.52 -5.57
N GLU A 56 -21.89 -16.19 -6.05
CA GLU A 56 -21.20 -16.88 -7.16
C GLU A 56 -20.20 -17.96 -6.71
N GLY A 57 -19.99 -18.13 -5.39
CA GLY A 57 -19.02 -19.08 -4.87
C GLY A 57 -18.34 -18.57 -3.59
N ILE A 58 -17.03 -18.71 -3.51
CA ILE A 58 -16.22 -18.23 -2.40
C ILE A 58 -15.36 -17.07 -2.91
N LEU A 59 -15.55 -15.89 -2.34
CA LEU A 59 -14.71 -14.74 -2.63
C LEU A 59 -13.52 -14.78 -1.67
N HIS A 60 -12.32 -14.79 -2.19
CA HIS A 60 -11.06 -14.83 -1.45
C HIS A 60 -10.31 -13.52 -1.60
N TYR A 61 -9.77 -13.00 -0.50
CA TYR A 61 -8.93 -11.81 -0.47
C TYR A 61 -7.64 -12.08 0.32
N ASP A 62 -6.50 -11.87 -0.30
CA ASP A 62 -5.18 -12.09 0.28
C ASP A 62 -4.41 -10.78 0.57
N TYR A 63 -5.11 -9.64 0.57
CA TYR A 63 -4.57 -8.27 0.66
C TYR A 63 -3.72 -7.81 -0.55
N SER A 64 -3.44 -8.69 -1.51
CA SER A 64 -2.85 -8.29 -2.79
C SER A 64 -3.87 -8.28 -3.92
N ARG A 65 -4.80 -9.23 -3.91
CA ARG A 65 -5.83 -9.40 -4.94
C ARG A 65 -7.09 -10.04 -4.40
N TRP A 66 -8.18 -9.86 -5.14
CA TRP A 66 -9.44 -10.57 -4.99
C TRP A 66 -9.51 -11.71 -5.99
N GLU A 67 -10.04 -12.85 -5.56
CA GLU A 67 -10.22 -14.03 -6.39
C GLU A 67 -11.53 -14.72 -6.05
N THR A 68 -12.27 -15.22 -7.07
CA THR A 68 -13.48 -16.01 -6.86
C THR A 68 -13.19 -17.47 -7.12
N ILE A 69 -13.39 -18.31 -6.10
CA ILE A 69 -13.30 -19.76 -6.19
C ILE A 69 -14.70 -20.28 -6.46
N TYR A 70 -14.92 -20.71 -7.69
CA TYR A 70 -16.22 -21.22 -8.11
C TYR A 70 -16.50 -22.61 -7.55
N THR A 71 -17.75 -22.80 -7.13
CA THR A 71 -18.25 -24.12 -6.72
C THR A 71 -18.64 -24.95 -7.94
N PRO A 72 -18.67 -26.28 -7.84
CA PRO A 72 -19.27 -27.11 -8.89
C PRO A 72 -20.72 -26.68 -9.16
N GLY A 73 -21.06 -26.47 -10.44
CA GLY A 73 -22.36 -25.99 -10.84
C GLY A 73 -22.67 -24.52 -10.52
N PHE A 74 -21.67 -23.72 -10.16
CA PHE A 74 -21.81 -22.29 -9.82
C PHE A 74 -22.85 -22.03 -8.72
N SER A 75 -22.95 -22.94 -7.76
CA SER A 75 -23.89 -22.83 -6.64
C SER A 75 -23.41 -21.77 -5.63
N ARG A 76 -24.37 -21.02 -5.08
CA ARG A 76 -24.09 -20.04 -4.04
C ARG A 76 -23.55 -20.69 -2.76
N VAL A 77 -22.62 -20.03 -2.13
CA VAL A 77 -22.12 -20.36 -0.80
C VAL A 77 -22.80 -19.46 0.23
N THR A 78 -23.32 -20.05 1.30
CA THR A 78 -24.10 -19.31 2.31
C THR A 78 -23.46 -19.32 3.70
N ARG A 79 -22.57 -20.28 3.96
CA ARG A 79 -21.88 -20.42 5.24
C ARG A 79 -20.42 -20.77 5.07
N LEU A 80 -19.60 -20.19 5.91
CA LEU A 80 -18.20 -20.52 6.10
C LEU A 80 -17.96 -20.81 7.58
N PHE A 81 -17.11 -21.77 7.89
CA PHE A 81 -16.78 -22.11 9.26
C PHE A 81 -15.29 -22.48 9.37
N ARG A 82 -14.60 -21.86 10.31
CA ARG A 82 -13.22 -22.23 10.66
C ARG A 82 -13.25 -23.12 11.90
N ASP A 83 -12.71 -24.33 11.77
CA ASP A 83 -12.64 -25.27 12.89
C ASP A 83 -11.43 -25.00 13.80
N SER A 84 -11.35 -25.76 14.91
CA SER A 84 -10.26 -25.65 15.88
C SER A 84 -8.88 -26.04 15.35
N GLU A 85 -8.83 -26.74 14.21
CA GLU A 85 -7.59 -27.11 13.50
C GLU A 85 -7.22 -26.07 12.40
N GLY A 86 -7.98 -24.97 12.31
CA GLY A 86 -7.74 -23.90 11.34
C GLY A 86 -8.27 -24.19 9.93
N ARG A 87 -8.94 -25.34 9.69
CA ARG A 87 -9.53 -25.68 8.38
C ARG A 87 -10.78 -24.85 8.12
N ILE A 88 -10.96 -24.41 6.88
CA ILE A 88 -12.14 -23.63 6.48
C ILE A 88 -13.12 -24.54 5.75
N TRP A 89 -14.27 -24.70 6.33
CA TRP A 89 -15.41 -25.45 5.80
C TRP A 89 -16.34 -24.54 5.04
N VAL A 90 -16.88 -25.03 3.95
CA VAL A 90 -17.69 -24.30 2.99
C VAL A 90 -19.03 -25.00 2.86
N GLY A 91 -20.11 -24.25 3.05
CA GLY A 91 -21.47 -24.72 2.91
C GLY A 91 -22.33 -23.81 2.05
N GLY A 92 -23.15 -24.40 1.20
CA GLY A 92 -24.03 -23.64 0.29
C GLY A 92 -25.21 -24.47 -0.19
N TYR A 93 -25.79 -24.05 -1.30
CA TYR A 93 -26.91 -24.79 -1.92
C TYR A 93 -26.37 -26.04 -2.63
N ASN A 94 -26.64 -27.21 -2.07
CA ASN A 94 -26.09 -28.51 -2.50
C ASN A 94 -24.57 -28.51 -2.69
N VAL A 95 -23.88 -27.74 -1.86
CA VAL A 95 -22.42 -27.69 -1.81
C VAL A 95 -21.98 -27.83 -0.37
N PHE A 96 -21.06 -28.75 -0.15
CA PHE A 96 -20.31 -28.86 1.09
C PHE A 96 -18.89 -29.34 0.79
N GLY A 97 -17.93 -28.71 1.42
CA GLY A 97 -16.52 -29.00 1.22
C GLY A 97 -15.62 -28.24 2.16
N ARG A 98 -14.34 -28.26 1.86
CA ARG A 98 -13.35 -27.48 2.58
C ARG A 98 -12.35 -26.82 1.63
N ILE A 99 -11.81 -25.71 2.06
CA ILE A 99 -10.69 -25.07 1.38
C ILE A 99 -9.43 -25.90 1.61
N GLU A 100 -8.76 -26.24 0.53
CA GLU A 100 -7.46 -26.91 0.54
C GLU A 100 -6.47 -26.15 -0.33
N ARG A 101 -5.19 -26.46 -0.17
CA ARG A 101 -4.15 -25.98 -1.06
C ARG A 101 -3.62 -27.15 -1.88
N ASP A 102 -3.46 -26.94 -3.17
CA ASP A 102 -2.84 -27.92 -4.05
C ASP A 102 -1.32 -28.04 -3.79
N GLY A 103 -0.66 -28.95 -4.50
CA GLY A 103 0.79 -29.16 -4.37
C GLY A 103 1.66 -27.94 -4.72
N ARG A 104 1.08 -26.87 -5.29
CA ARG A 104 1.74 -25.58 -5.58
C ARG A 104 1.37 -24.51 -4.56
N GLY A 105 0.50 -24.81 -3.58
CA GLY A 105 -0.01 -23.86 -2.61
C GLY A 105 -1.22 -23.04 -3.08
N CYS A 106 -1.73 -23.28 -4.29
CA CYS A 106 -2.93 -22.58 -4.78
C CYS A 106 -4.16 -23.05 -4.02
N ILE A 107 -5.05 -22.11 -3.71
CA ILE A 107 -6.29 -22.36 -2.98
C ILE A 107 -7.30 -23.05 -3.89
N THR A 108 -7.88 -24.14 -3.42
CA THR A 108 -8.89 -24.92 -4.13
C THR A 108 -10.00 -25.35 -3.19
N LEU A 109 -11.20 -25.59 -3.73
CA LEU A 109 -12.31 -26.15 -2.99
C LEU A 109 -12.35 -27.68 -3.22
N ARG A 110 -12.12 -28.44 -2.15
CA ARG A 110 -12.38 -29.87 -2.14
C ARG A 110 -13.83 -30.14 -1.71
N THR A 111 -14.67 -30.58 -2.63
CA THR A 111 -16.04 -30.97 -2.33
C THR A 111 -16.10 -32.35 -1.68
N LEU A 112 -16.99 -32.48 -0.70
CA LEU A 112 -17.21 -33.74 0.03
C LEU A 112 -18.58 -34.40 -0.28
N LEU A 113 -19.41 -33.73 -1.10
CA LEU A 113 -20.64 -34.29 -1.64
C LEU A 113 -20.29 -35.10 -2.88
N SER A 114 -20.73 -36.36 -2.93
CA SER A 114 -20.64 -37.16 -4.14
C SER A 114 -21.71 -36.73 -5.15
N ASP A 115 -21.47 -36.93 -6.44
CA ASP A 115 -22.40 -36.56 -7.52
C ASP A 115 -23.79 -37.23 -7.40
N LEU A 116 -23.89 -38.30 -6.61
CA LEU A 116 -25.11 -39.05 -6.35
C LEU A 116 -26.03 -38.43 -5.29
N ASP A 117 -25.48 -37.54 -4.43
CA ASP A 117 -26.19 -37.01 -3.25
C ASP A 117 -26.54 -35.51 -3.37
N THR A 118 -26.30 -34.87 -4.51
CA THR A 118 -26.44 -33.40 -4.69
C THR A 118 -27.86 -32.89 -4.47
N ASN A 119 -28.89 -33.70 -4.60
CA ASN A 119 -30.28 -33.29 -4.41
C ASN A 119 -30.75 -33.36 -2.95
N PHE A 120 -29.90 -33.80 -2.03
CA PHE A 120 -30.33 -34.15 -0.69
C PHE A 120 -30.06 -33.07 0.38
N LEU A 121 -29.02 -32.26 0.21
CA LEU A 121 -28.61 -31.34 1.27
C LEU A 121 -29.45 -30.08 1.33
N GLY A 122 -29.85 -29.53 0.17
CA GLY A 122 -30.48 -28.21 0.10
C GLY A 122 -29.53 -27.09 0.49
N GLU A 123 -29.99 -26.05 1.16
CA GLU A 123 -29.20 -24.94 1.66
C GLU A 123 -28.73 -25.19 3.08
N LEU A 124 -27.47 -24.85 3.38
CA LEU A 124 -26.93 -24.94 4.74
C LEU A 124 -27.24 -23.66 5.52
N GLU A 125 -27.85 -23.84 6.71
CA GLU A 125 -28.19 -22.75 7.62
C GLU A 125 -27.04 -22.40 8.59
N ASP A 126 -26.40 -23.44 9.17
CA ASP A 126 -25.34 -23.25 10.16
C ASP A 126 -24.37 -24.45 10.19
N MET A 127 -23.16 -24.19 10.68
CA MET A 127 -22.11 -25.18 10.94
C MET A 127 -21.56 -24.99 12.36
N ALA A 128 -21.15 -26.06 13.00
CA ALA A 128 -20.55 -26.03 14.32
C ALA A 128 -19.61 -27.20 14.55
N GLU A 129 -18.62 -27.03 15.41
CA GLU A 129 -17.71 -28.06 15.87
C GLU A 129 -18.00 -28.44 17.31
N ILE A 130 -18.10 -29.75 17.59
CA ILE A 130 -18.13 -30.32 18.93
C ILE A 130 -17.20 -31.53 18.94
N ASP A 131 -16.29 -31.58 19.90
CA ASP A 131 -15.33 -32.68 20.05
C ASP A 131 -14.58 -33.02 18.75
N LYS A 132 -14.11 -31.97 18.02
CA LYS A 132 -13.43 -32.08 16.72
C LYS A 132 -14.28 -32.68 15.59
N ARG A 133 -15.59 -32.74 15.75
CA ARG A 133 -16.53 -33.17 14.73
C ARG A 133 -17.33 -32.00 14.21
N ILE A 134 -17.46 -31.91 12.91
CA ILE A 134 -18.25 -30.86 12.26
C ILE A 134 -19.69 -31.33 12.10
N TYR A 135 -20.60 -30.51 12.58
CA TYR A 135 -22.05 -30.70 12.45
C TYR A 135 -22.64 -29.64 11.55
N LEU A 136 -23.60 -30.02 10.74
CA LEU A 136 -24.28 -29.19 9.74
C LEU A 136 -25.76 -29.17 10.00
N LYS A 137 -26.38 -28.00 9.88
CA LYS A 137 -27.82 -27.82 9.88
C LYS A 137 -28.29 -27.39 8.48
N ALA A 138 -29.14 -28.20 7.86
CA ALA A 138 -29.73 -27.89 6.57
C ALA A 138 -31.13 -27.26 6.68
N THR A 139 -31.51 -26.39 5.74
CA THR A 139 -32.87 -25.80 5.67
C THR A 139 -33.97 -26.84 5.50
N SER A 140 -33.65 -28.00 4.95
CA SER A 140 -34.57 -29.14 4.85
C SER A 140 -34.94 -29.74 6.23
N GLY A 141 -34.33 -29.25 7.33
CA GLY A 141 -34.51 -29.77 8.69
C GLY A 141 -33.61 -30.95 8.99
N GLY A 142 -32.73 -31.37 8.08
CA GLY A 142 -31.74 -32.44 8.29
C GLY A 142 -30.50 -31.94 9.05
N TYR A 143 -29.95 -32.87 9.86
CA TYR A 143 -28.65 -32.65 10.51
C TYR A 143 -27.65 -33.69 10.01
N TYR A 144 -26.41 -33.22 9.76
CA TYR A 144 -25.36 -34.06 9.23
C TYR A 144 -24.07 -33.88 10.00
N THR A 145 -23.19 -34.88 9.94
CA THR A 145 -21.82 -34.79 10.48
C THR A 145 -20.82 -35.34 9.48
N VAL A 146 -19.62 -34.76 9.51
CA VAL A 146 -18.50 -35.25 8.71
C VAL A 146 -17.96 -36.54 9.37
N GLN A 147 -17.92 -37.61 8.62
CA GLN A 147 -17.37 -38.90 9.03
C GLN A 147 -16.19 -39.26 8.12
N SER A 148 -15.03 -39.56 8.71
CA SER A 148 -13.83 -40.03 7.98
C SER A 148 -13.37 -39.06 6.86
N ASP A 149 -13.48 -37.73 7.08
CA ASP A 149 -12.97 -36.67 6.20
C ASP A 149 -13.52 -36.66 4.76
N SER A 150 -14.53 -37.51 4.45
CA SER A 150 -15.04 -37.63 3.07
C SER A 150 -16.53 -37.97 2.93
N ILE A 151 -17.24 -38.30 4.00
CA ILE A 151 -18.63 -38.77 3.90
C ILE A 151 -19.51 -38.02 4.90
N LEU A 152 -20.60 -37.38 4.41
CA LEU A 152 -21.66 -36.86 5.24
C LEU A 152 -22.57 -37.96 5.74
N ALA A 153 -22.74 -38.08 7.05
CA ALA A 153 -23.68 -39.01 7.66
C ALA A 153 -24.84 -38.22 8.31
N PRO A 154 -26.10 -38.64 8.13
CA PRO A 154 -27.24 -38.03 8.80
C PRO A 154 -27.14 -38.28 10.31
N VAL A 155 -27.50 -37.27 11.12
CA VAL A 155 -27.46 -37.33 12.57
C VAL A 155 -28.90 -37.41 13.09
N GLN A 156 -29.25 -38.46 13.80
CA GLN A 156 -30.57 -38.64 14.42
C GLN A 156 -30.69 -37.94 15.76
N VAL A 157 -29.60 -37.87 16.54
CA VAL A 157 -29.57 -37.25 17.87
C VAL A 157 -28.39 -36.25 17.93
N LEU A 158 -28.71 -34.98 18.05
CA LEU A 158 -27.72 -33.91 18.19
C LEU A 158 -27.10 -33.89 19.60
N PRO A 159 -25.84 -33.47 19.76
CA PRO A 159 -25.30 -33.11 21.06
C PRO A 159 -26.17 -32.05 21.76
N ALA A 160 -26.33 -32.20 23.09
CA ALA A 160 -27.22 -31.31 23.86
C ALA A 160 -26.90 -29.81 23.67
N GLN A 161 -25.63 -29.45 23.56
CA GLN A 161 -25.15 -28.06 23.29
C GLN A 161 -25.65 -27.52 21.96
N LEU A 162 -25.69 -28.37 20.91
CA LEU A 162 -26.21 -27.93 19.60
C LEU A 162 -27.73 -27.89 19.55
N GLN A 163 -28.41 -28.79 20.30
CA GLN A 163 -29.85 -28.72 20.41
C GLN A 163 -30.31 -27.39 20.99
N GLU A 164 -29.63 -26.92 22.04
CA GLU A 164 -29.93 -25.63 22.67
C GLU A 164 -29.58 -24.46 21.73
N LYS A 165 -28.36 -24.46 21.15
CA LYS A 165 -27.91 -23.41 20.23
C LYS A 165 -28.88 -23.29 19.04
N TRP A 166 -29.22 -24.37 18.39
CA TRP A 166 -30.06 -24.35 17.17
C TRP A 166 -31.57 -24.23 17.42
N ARG A 167 -32.02 -24.55 18.62
CA ARG A 167 -33.39 -24.26 19.05
C ARG A 167 -33.61 -22.78 19.27
N ASN A 168 -32.64 -22.11 19.90
CA ASN A 168 -32.71 -20.67 20.17
C ASN A 168 -32.52 -19.80 18.90
N GLN A 169 -31.92 -20.33 17.84
CA GLN A 169 -31.77 -19.67 16.55
C GLN A 169 -33.00 -19.75 15.64
N SER A 170 -34.02 -20.49 16.01
CA SER A 170 -35.19 -20.78 15.14
C SER A 170 -36.22 -19.65 14.99
N SER A 171 -35.97 -18.46 15.49
CA SER A 171 -36.85 -17.30 15.27
C SER A 171 -36.04 -16.02 14.98
N VAL A 172 -35.95 -15.70 13.71
CA VAL A 172 -35.91 -14.33 13.13
C VAL A 172 -35.19 -13.23 13.95
N SER A 173 -34.15 -13.53 14.71
CA SER A 173 -33.29 -12.42 15.15
C SER A 173 -31.92 -12.51 14.48
N MET A 174 -31.75 -11.71 13.40
CA MET A 174 -30.46 -11.46 12.77
C MET A 174 -29.48 -10.69 13.71
N ASN A 175 -29.78 -10.66 15.02
CA ASN A 175 -28.91 -10.07 16.03
C ASN A 175 -27.86 -11.11 16.43
N ARG A 176 -26.70 -11.07 15.79
CA ARG A 176 -25.51 -11.83 16.21
C ARG A 176 -24.64 -10.90 17.04
N ALA A 177 -24.25 -11.34 18.22
CA ALA A 177 -23.30 -10.63 19.07
C ALA A 177 -21.96 -11.36 19.08
N PHE A 178 -20.89 -10.61 18.98
CA PHE A 178 -19.51 -11.08 19.00
C PHE A 178 -18.76 -10.36 20.12
N SER A 179 -18.11 -11.12 20.99
CA SER A 179 -17.28 -10.54 22.04
C SER A 179 -15.85 -10.37 21.55
N LEU A 180 -15.32 -9.15 21.69
CA LEU A 180 -13.93 -8.86 21.42
C LEU A 180 -13.04 -9.21 22.63
N PRO A 181 -11.72 -9.40 22.41
CA PRO A 181 -10.79 -9.72 23.50
C PRO A 181 -10.77 -8.70 24.65
N GLY A 182 -11.16 -7.45 24.39
CA GLY A 182 -11.28 -6.37 25.40
C GLY A 182 -12.56 -6.39 26.25
N GLY A 183 -13.46 -7.39 26.06
CA GLY A 183 -14.75 -7.48 26.76
C GLY A 183 -15.87 -6.65 26.12
N GLU A 184 -15.59 -5.93 25.05
CA GLU A 184 -16.56 -5.19 24.24
C GLU A 184 -17.40 -6.17 23.41
N THR A 185 -18.64 -5.81 23.14
CA THR A 185 -19.56 -6.65 22.36
C THR A 185 -19.95 -5.90 21.09
N ILE A 186 -19.84 -6.58 19.96
CA ILE A 186 -20.32 -6.11 18.66
C ILE A 186 -21.56 -6.89 18.30
N SER A 187 -22.64 -6.16 18.02
CA SER A 187 -23.87 -6.72 17.51
C SER A 187 -24.14 -6.26 16.09
N ILE A 188 -24.64 -7.15 15.27
CA ILE A 188 -25.12 -6.85 13.93
C ILE A 188 -26.63 -6.89 13.91
N ASN A 189 -27.22 -5.87 13.26
CA ASN A 189 -28.64 -5.75 13.11
C ASN A 189 -28.96 -5.32 11.69
N SER A 190 -29.83 -6.04 11.00
CA SER A 190 -30.19 -5.75 9.61
C SER A 190 -30.81 -4.37 9.37
N ALA A 191 -31.32 -3.71 10.43
CA ALA A 191 -31.87 -2.35 10.34
C ALA A 191 -30.84 -1.27 10.73
N HIS A 192 -29.84 -1.62 11.55
CA HIS A 192 -28.95 -0.65 12.19
C HIS A 192 -27.46 -0.89 11.88
N GLY A 193 -27.16 -1.82 10.97
CA GLY A 193 -25.77 -2.11 10.58
C GLY A 193 -24.94 -2.75 11.70
N LEU A 194 -23.79 -2.17 11.99
CA LEU A 194 -22.86 -2.62 13.02
C LEU A 194 -22.99 -1.72 14.25
N ILE A 195 -23.27 -2.31 15.41
CA ILE A 195 -23.36 -1.61 16.70
C ILE A 195 -22.29 -2.17 17.62
N MET A 196 -21.52 -1.29 18.23
CA MET A 196 -20.55 -1.65 19.26
C MET A 196 -21.01 -1.14 20.62
N ASP A 197 -21.12 -2.06 21.55
CA ASP A 197 -21.47 -1.78 22.95
C ASP A 197 -20.25 -1.99 23.85
N ASP A 198 -20.10 -1.16 24.89
CA ASP A 198 -19.12 -1.40 25.92
C ASP A 198 -19.58 -2.51 26.89
N SER A 199 -18.72 -2.92 27.81
CA SER A 199 -19.03 -3.93 28.84
C SER A 199 -20.21 -3.55 29.75
N GLY A 200 -20.65 -2.28 29.72
CA GLY A 200 -21.82 -1.76 30.43
C GLY A 200 -23.10 -1.75 29.60
N LYS A 201 -23.09 -2.32 28.38
CA LYS A 201 -24.18 -2.29 27.40
C LYS A 201 -24.62 -0.89 26.96
N LYS A 202 -23.71 0.07 27.00
CA LYS A 202 -23.91 1.39 26.42
C LYS A 202 -23.34 1.43 25.03
N GLU A 203 -24.14 1.85 24.04
CA GLU A 203 -23.69 2.03 22.67
C GLU A 203 -22.53 3.04 22.62
N ARG A 204 -21.39 2.61 22.11
CA ARG A 204 -20.22 3.46 21.88
C ARG A 204 -20.32 4.11 20.51
N PHE A 205 -20.60 3.33 19.48
CA PHE A 205 -20.83 3.82 18.14
C PHE A 205 -21.68 2.83 17.33
N SER A 206 -22.30 3.35 16.27
CA SER A 206 -22.94 2.55 15.24
C SER A 206 -22.42 2.94 13.86
N VAL A 207 -22.15 1.94 13.01
CA VAL A 207 -21.74 2.14 11.61
C VAL A 207 -22.87 1.66 10.72
N THR A 208 -23.45 2.60 9.97
CA THR A 208 -24.64 2.39 9.15
C THR A 208 -24.42 2.94 7.75
N GLU A 209 -25.34 2.68 6.82
CA GLU A 209 -25.34 3.34 5.50
C GLU A 209 -25.34 4.88 5.60
N ARG A 210 -25.92 5.43 6.65
CA ARG A 210 -25.93 6.87 6.90
C ARG A 210 -24.54 7.45 7.07
N ASN A 211 -23.66 6.70 7.73
CA ASN A 211 -22.24 7.09 7.88
C ASN A 211 -21.33 6.45 6.82
N GLY A 212 -21.91 5.91 5.77
CA GLY A 212 -21.17 5.46 4.59
C GLY A 212 -20.85 3.98 4.55
N LEU A 213 -21.45 3.12 5.39
CA LEU A 213 -21.38 1.67 5.24
C LEU A 213 -22.03 1.24 3.91
N CYS A 214 -21.52 0.22 3.27
CA CYS A 214 -22.04 -0.25 1.99
C CYS A 214 -23.47 -0.81 2.07
N SER A 215 -23.87 -1.38 3.21
CA SER A 215 -25.24 -1.76 3.53
C SER A 215 -25.45 -1.98 5.02
N ASN A 216 -26.66 -1.67 5.52
CA ASN A 216 -27.09 -2.02 6.88
C ASN A 216 -27.34 -3.53 7.05
N ALA A 217 -27.59 -4.26 5.96
CA ALA A 217 -27.87 -5.68 5.98
C ALA A 217 -26.59 -6.50 6.14
N VAL A 218 -26.00 -6.43 7.34
CA VAL A 218 -24.79 -7.18 7.69
C VAL A 218 -25.17 -8.62 8.02
N SER A 219 -24.64 -9.58 7.23
CA SER A 219 -24.97 -11.01 7.33
C SER A 219 -23.95 -11.80 8.12
N GLY A 220 -22.68 -11.36 8.17
CA GLY A 220 -21.62 -12.00 8.93
C GLY A 220 -20.49 -11.04 9.28
N ILE A 221 -19.77 -11.33 10.38
CA ILE A 221 -18.53 -10.63 10.74
C ILE A 221 -17.49 -11.63 11.21
N ALA A 222 -16.22 -11.33 10.98
CA ALA A 222 -15.08 -12.10 11.46
C ALA A 222 -13.96 -11.16 11.89
N ALA A 223 -13.31 -11.48 13.00
CA ALA A 223 -12.09 -10.78 13.42
C ALA A 223 -10.89 -11.30 12.62
N ASP A 224 -10.02 -10.41 12.19
CA ASP A 224 -8.72 -10.77 11.63
C ASP A 224 -7.70 -11.07 12.76
N GLY A 225 -6.49 -11.48 12.40
CA GLY A 225 -5.43 -11.78 13.37
C GLY A 225 -4.93 -10.58 14.17
N ARG A 226 -5.41 -9.36 13.89
CA ARG A 226 -5.06 -8.11 14.58
C ARG A 226 -6.22 -7.52 15.39
N GLY A 227 -7.39 -8.16 15.34
CA GLY A 227 -8.59 -7.72 16.03
C GLY A 227 -9.46 -6.74 15.24
N ASN A 228 -9.12 -6.39 13.98
CA ASN A 228 -10.02 -5.65 13.10
C ASN A 228 -11.13 -6.59 12.60
N LEU A 229 -12.20 -6.00 12.08
CA LEU A 229 -13.38 -6.75 11.69
C LEU A 229 -13.66 -6.68 10.20
N TRP A 230 -13.76 -7.83 9.58
CA TRP A 230 -14.33 -7.98 8.25
C TRP A 230 -15.82 -8.26 8.34
N GLY A 231 -16.59 -7.66 7.44
CA GLY A 231 -18.04 -7.86 7.39
C GLY A 231 -18.55 -8.15 6.00
N ALA A 232 -19.52 -9.07 5.95
CA ALA A 232 -20.25 -9.45 4.75
C ALA A 232 -21.62 -8.77 4.75
N THR A 233 -22.03 -8.19 3.60
CA THR A 233 -23.34 -7.56 3.43
C THR A 233 -24.02 -7.99 2.14
N ASP A 234 -25.26 -7.62 1.96
CA ASP A 234 -25.99 -7.84 0.71
C ASP A 234 -25.55 -6.92 -0.44
N ASN A 235 -24.70 -5.91 -0.17
CA ASN A 235 -24.21 -4.96 -1.16
C ASN A 235 -22.72 -4.64 -0.98
N GLY A 236 -21.89 -5.66 -0.98
CA GLY A 236 -20.45 -5.54 -0.82
C GLY A 236 -19.92 -6.10 0.48
N VAL A 237 -18.66 -5.84 0.77
CA VAL A 237 -17.97 -6.21 2.01
C VAL A 237 -17.27 -5.02 2.60
N PHE A 238 -16.99 -5.05 3.90
CA PHE A 238 -16.32 -3.96 4.57
C PHE A 238 -15.25 -4.46 5.56
N HIS A 239 -14.30 -3.58 5.87
CA HIS A 239 -13.26 -3.81 6.87
C HIS A 239 -13.26 -2.65 7.85
N VAL A 240 -13.53 -2.88 9.15
CA VAL A 240 -13.53 -1.89 10.23
C VAL A 240 -12.31 -2.09 11.10
N PHE A 241 -11.60 -1.00 11.40
CA PHE A 241 -10.36 -1.02 12.18
C PHE A 241 -10.65 -0.74 13.66
N ILE A 242 -10.57 -1.77 14.49
CA ILE A 242 -10.84 -1.76 15.92
C ILE A 242 -9.77 -2.60 16.65
N PRO A 243 -9.18 -2.15 17.76
CA PRO A 243 -9.30 -0.83 18.39
C PRO A 243 -8.55 0.24 17.60
N SER A 244 -9.13 1.43 17.44
CA SER A 244 -8.49 2.53 16.72
C SER A 244 -8.05 3.64 17.68
N LEU A 245 -6.88 4.20 17.41
CA LEU A 245 -6.44 5.47 18.01
C LEU A 245 -7.25 6.64 17.48
N PHE A 246 -7.79 6.49 16.27
CA PHE A 246 -8.46 7.52 15.53
C PHE A 246 -9.92 7.20 15.33
N SER A 247 -10.74 8.22 15.41
CA SER A 247 -12.13 8.21 14.96
C SER A 247 -12.41 9.41 14.09
N ARG A 248 -13.45 9.34 13.27
CA ARG A 248 -13.80 10.40 12.33
C ARG A 248 -15.24 10.84 12.44
N TYR A 249 -15.50 12.06 11.98
CA TYR A 249 -16.81 12.65 11.81
C TYR A 249 -16.87 13.27 10.40
N THR A 250 -17.90 12.92 9.66
CA THR A 250 -18.10 13.35 8.27
C THR A 250 -19.52 13.85 8.05
N SER A 251 -19.92 14.00 6.81
CA SER A 251 -21.31 14.34 6.44
C SER A 251 -22.35 13.32 6.95
N GLY A 252 -21.93 12.06 7.16
CA GLY A 252 -22.77 11.02 7.76
C GLY A 252 -23.20 11.35 9.18
N GLU A 253 -22.34 12.01 9.97
CA GLU A 253 -22.61 12.55 11.31
C GLU A 253 -23.14 13.99 11.24
N SER A 254 -23.64 14.41 10.10
CA SER A 254 -24.22 15.73 9.81
C SER A 254 -23.25 16.91 9.87
N LEU A 255 -21.92 16.65 9.79
CA LEU A 255 -20.90 17.69 9.64
C LEU A 255 -20.76 18.05 8.16
N LYS A 256 -21.16 19.26 7.80
CA LYS A 256 -21.12 19.71 6.40
C LYS A 256 -20.02 20.75 6.15
N GLY A 257 -19.38 20.65 5.01
CA GLY A 257 -18.33 21.56 4.57
C GLY A 257 -16.95 21.23 5.13
N GLU A 258 -15.92 21.90 4.59
CA GLU A 258 -14.55 21.80 5.07
C GLU A 258 -14.43 22.42 6.47
N VAL A 259 -13.78 21.69 7.38
CA VAL A 259 -13.55 22.14 8.76
C VAL A 259 -12.33 23.05 8.80
N ILE A 260 -12.54 24.28 9.29
CA ILE A 260 -11.50 25.32 9.31
C ILE A 260 -11.26 25.91 10.71
N SER A 261 -12.12 25.62 11.68
CA SER A 261 -11.90 25.97 13.08
C SER A 261 -12.57 24.98 14.03
N ALA A 262 -11.99 24.79 15.21
CA ALA A 262 -12.53 23.90 16.24
C ALA A 262 -12.14 24.40 17.64
N VAL A 263 -13.03 24.25 18.62
CA VAL A 263 -12.78 24.60 20.02
C VAL A 263 -13.74 23.87 20.94
N SER A 264 -13.30 23.53 22.16
CA SER A 264 -14.18 23.03 23.22
C SER A 264 -14.80 24.21 23.99
N TYR A 265 -16.12 24.20 24.12
CA TYR A 265 -16.85 25.18 24.88
C TYR A 265 -17.95 24.50 25.71
N LYS A 266 -17.94 24.73 27.01
CA LYS A 266 -18.87 24.07 27.98
C LYS A 266 -18.89 22.54 27.85
N GLY A 267 -17.72 21.94 27.59
CA GLY A 267 -17.58 20.48 27.47
C GLY A 267 -18.11 19.89 26.17
N MET A 268 -18.37 20.70 25.14
CA MET A 268 -18.79 20.28 23.81
C MET A 268 -17.84 20.85 22.77
N ILE A 269 -17.56 20.08 21.71
CA ILE A 269 -16.75 20.51 20.58
C ILE A 269 -17.62 21.30 19.61
N TYR A 270 -17.24 22.56 19.39
CA TYR A 270 -17.77 23.43 18.37
C TYR A 270 -16.80 23.45 17.18
N THR A 271 -17.36 23.38 15.98
CA THR A 271 -16.58 23.21 14.74
C THR A 271 -17.11 24.19 13.69
N GLY A 272 -16.28 25.13 13.30
CA GLY A 272 -16.55 26.05 12.20
C GLY A 272 -16.17 25.42 10.87
N THR A 273 -17.09 25.51 9.92
CA THR A 273 -16.89 25.01 8.55
C THR A 273 -17.19 26.10 7.54
N LEU A 274 -16.89 25.83 6.24
CA LEU A 274 -17.30 26.71 5.14
C LEU A 274 -18.82 26.81 4.96
N GLN A 275 -19.62 25.96 5.65
CA GLN A 275 -21.08 25.90 5.56
C GLN A 275 -21.78 26.19 6.92
N GLY A 276 -21.08 26.81 7.84
CA GLY A 276 -21.66 27.23 9.12
C GLY A 276 -20.91 26.72 10.35
N LEU A 277 -21.51 26.95 11.50
CA LEU A 277 -21.03 26.50 12.80
C LEU A 277 -21.84 25.27 13.27
N TYR A 278 -21.14 24.27 13.75
CA TYR A 278 -21.72 23.03 14.25
C TYR A 278 -21.23 22.75 15.68
N VAL A 279 -22.02 22.01 16.46
CA VAL A 279 -21.64 21.49 17.78
C VAL A 279 -21.83 19.98 17.82
N LEU A 280 -20.85 19.28 18.37
CA LEU A 280 -20.92 17.82 18.55
C LEU A 280 -21.78 17.48 19.74
N LYS A 281 -22.86 16.71 19.50
CA LYS A 281 -23.80 16.25 20.49
C LYS A 281 -24.18 14.80 20.25
N GLN A 282 -23.90 13.92 21.23
CA GLN A 282 -24.19 12.48 21.12
C GLN A 282 -23.70 11.86 19.81
N ASN A 283 -22.42 12.05 19.49
CA ASN A 283 -21.77 11.58 18.26
C ASN A 283 -22.34 12.12 16.93
N THR A 284 -23.17 13.16 16.96
CA THR A 284 -23.73 13.80 15.77
C THR A 284 -23.51 15.30 15.84
N PHE A 285 -23.19 15.93 14.72
CA PHE A 285 -23.07 17.36 14.63
C PHE A 285 -24.42 18.02 14.41
N VAL A 286 -24.72 19.01 15.24
CA VAL A 286 -25.95 19.82 15.16
C VAL A 286 -25.56 21.22 14.73
N PRO A 287 -26.21 21.82 13.72
CA PRO A 287 -25.93 23.21 13.33
C PRO A 287 -26.31 24.16 14.45
N VAL A 288 -25.45 25.14 14.72
CA VAL A 288 -25.76 26.25 15.62
C VAL A 288 -26.68 27.24 14.92
N GLN A 289 -27.81 27.55 15.55
CA GLN A 289 -28.80 28.46 14.97
C GLN A 289 -28.22 29.86 14.72
N GLY A 290 -28.56 30.43 13.57
CA GLY A 290 -28.16 31.79 13.18
C GLY A 290 -26.85 31.90 12.40
N ILE A 291 -26.00 30.85 12.34
CA ILE A 291 -24.73 30.87 11.63
C ILE A 291 -24.70 29.81 10.53
N SER A 292 -25.01 30.21 9.30
CA SER A 292 -25.08 29.37 8.11
C SER A 292 -24.04 29.72 7.02
N GLN A 293 -23.25 30.75 7.27
CA GLN A 293 -22.13 31.16 6.41
C GLN A 293 -20.81 30.58 6.94
N ALA A 294 -19.75 30.68 6.14
CA ALA A 294 -18.42 30.20 6.52
C ALA A 294 -18.02 30.75 7.91
N CYS A 295 -17.71 29.85 8.84
CA CYS A 295 -17.24 30.19 10.18
C CYS A 295 -15.71 30.02 10.25
N TRP A 296 -15.00 31.12 10.01
CA TRP A 296 -13.56 31.15 9.79
C TRP A 296 -12.75 30.85 11.04
N GLN A 297 -13.15 31.44 12.18
CA GLN A 297 -12.43 31.23 13.43
C GLN A 297 -13.39 31.22 14.62
N LEU A 298 -13.08 30.38 15.58
CA LEU A 298 -13.68 30.32 16.90
C LEU A 298 -12.67 30.84 17.93
N CYS A 299 -13.11 31.71 18.82
CA CYS A 299 -12.25 32.33 19.83
C CYS A 299 -12.97 32.37 21.19
N LEU A 300 -12.29 31.92 22.23
CA LEU A 300 -12.77 32.06 23.60
C LEU A 300 -12.31 33.41 24.18
N SER A 301 -13.23 34.13 24.78
CA SER A 301 -12.87 35.33 25.55
C SER A 301 -12.15 34.94 26.86
N PRO A 302 -11.41 35.86 27.50
CA PRO A 302 -10.82 35.63 28.81
C PRO A 302 -11.85 35.30 29.91
N GLN A 303 -13.11 35.68 29.67
CA GLN A 303 -14.25 35.34 30.57
C GLN A 303 -14.87 33.98 30.26
N GLY A 304 -14.35 33.28 29.21
CA GLY A 304 -14.84 31.96 28.82
C GLY A 304 -16.09 31.98 27.93
N GLU A 305 -16.42 33.09 27.27
CA GLU A 305 -17.48 33.16 26.27
C GLU A 305 -16.95 32.81 24.88
N LEU A 306 -17.75 32.13 24.06
CA LEU A 306 -17.38 31.73 22.73
C LEU A 306 -17.81 32.77 21.68
N TYR A 307 -16.86 33.22 20.88
CA TYR A 307 -17.06 34.11 19.73
C TYR A 307 -16.75 33.39 18.43
N ALA A 308 -17.54 33.69 17.39
CA ALA A 308 -17.36 33.13 16.06
C ALA A 308 -17.20 34.25 15.01
N ALA A 309 -16.12 34.19 14.25
CA ALA A 309 -15.91 35.01 13.06
C ALA A 309 -16.60 34.34 11.86
N SER A 310 -17.57 35.00 11.26
CA SER A 310 -18.32 34.45 10.15
C SER A 310 -18.25 35.37 8.92
N GLY A 311 -18.55 34.79 7.75
CA GLY A 311 -18.61 35.52 6.49
C GLY A 311 -19.70 36.60 6.42
N ASP A 312 -20.63 36.59 7.35
CA ASP A 312 -21.71 37.61 7.46
C ASP A 312 -21.70 38.40 8.77
N GLY A 313 -20.70 38.22 9.61
CA GLY A 313 -20.58 38.95 10.86
C GLY A 313 -19.81 38.23 11.96
N VAL A 314 -19.78 38.81 13.14
CA VAL A 314 -19.23 38.24 14.36
C VAL A 314 -20.37 37.90 15.31
N TYR A 315 -20.32 36.71 15.91
CA TYR A 315 -21.36 36.19 16.80
C TYR A 315 -20.80 35.83 18.17
N VAL A 316 -21.65 36.02 19.20
CA VAL A 316 -21.44 35.47 20.57
C VAL A 316 -22.31 34.25 20.70
N ILE A 317 -21.72 33.12 21.08
CA ILE A 317 -22.41 31.84 21.18
C ILE A 317 -22.77 31.61 22.65
N ARG A 318 -24.04 31.61 22.97
CA ARG A 318 -24.55 31.31 24.33
C ARG A 318 -24.69 29.79 24.49
N ASP A 319 -25.30 29.16 23.52
CA ASP A 319 -25.41 27.70 23.36
C ASP A 319 -25.74 27.36 21.89
N TYR A 320 -26.01 26.08 21.57
CA TYR A 320 -26.28 25.66 20.19
C TYR A 320 -27.61 26.16 19.61
N ASN A 321 -28.58 26.60 20.45
CA ASN A 321 -29.84 27.15 20.00
C ASN A 321 -29.85 28.68 20.04
N HIS A 322 -28.84 29.29 20.65
CA HIS A 322 -28.85 30.74 20.90
C HIS A 322 -27.49 31.35 20.55
N SER A 323 -27.44 32.07 19.45
CA SER A 323 -26.33 32.92 19.04
C SER A 323 -26.80 34.37 18.90
N GLU A 324 -25.98 35.29 19.33
CA GLU A 324 -26.23 36.72 19.29
C GLU A 324 -25.24 37.37 18.30
N LYS A 325 -25.75 38.12 17.34
CA LYS A 325 -24.91 38.79 16.33
C LYS A 325 -24.41 40.08 16.92
N LEU A 326 -23.08 40.18 17.04
CA LEU A 326 -22.39 41.38 17.56
C LEU A 326 -22.26 42.48 16.51
N THR A 327 -22.01 42.10 15.25
CA THR A 327 -21.84 42.99 14.11
C THR A 327 -22.10 42.29 12.79
N ASP A 328 -22.57 43.03 11.78
CA ASP A 328 -22.73 42.57 10.39
C ASP A 328 -21.42 42.57 9.60
N MET A 329 -20.33 43.00 10.22
CA MET A 329 -19.01 43.04 9.56
C MET A 329 -18.40 41.65 9.48
N ALA A 330 -18.19 41.18 8.26
CA ALA A 330 -17.50 39.90 8.02
C ALA A 330 -16.09 39.92 8.60
N ALA A 331 -15.78 38.95 9.46
CA ALA A 331 -14.45 38.79 10.05
C ALA A 331 -13.87 37.42 9.72
N TYR A 332 -12.56 37.38 9.54
CA TYR A 332 -11.80 36.16 9.25
C TYR A 332 -11.00 35.69 10.44
N SER A 333 -10.65 36.59 11.35
CA SER A 333 -9.92 36.26 12.57
C SER A 333 -10.33 37.16 13.73
N LEU A 334 -10.21 36.59 14.95
CA LEU A 334 -10.55 37.21 16.22
C LEU A 334 -9.39 37.01 17.19
N ALA A 335 -9.09 38.05 17.98
CA ALA A 335 -8.16 37.95 19.09
C ALA A 335 -8.53 38.96 20.20
N PHE A 336 -8.41 38.56 21.47
CA PHE A 336 -8.67 39.43 22.60
C PHE A 336 -7.41 40.15 23.06
N ILE A 337 -7.49 41.48 23.26
CA ILE A 337 -6.50 42.27 24.01
C ILE A 337 -7.09 42.66 25.38
N GLY A 338 -6.47 42.16 26.43
CA GLY A 338 -7.03 42.30 27.79
C GLY A 338 -8.33 41.57 27.93
N HIS A 339 -9.26 42.12 28.77
CA HIS A 339 -10.48 41.40 29.09
C HIS A 339 -11.69 41.80 28.24
N THR A 340 -11.72 43.05 27.70
CA THR A 340 -12.92 43.64 27.10
C THR A 340 -12.78 44.02 25.63
N ASN A 341 -11.57 43.99 25.09
CA ASN A 341 -11.31 44.44 23.71
C ASN A 341 -11.14 43.25 22.77
N LEU A 342 -12.05 43.11 21.83
CA LEU A 342 -11.97 42.13 20.75
C LEU A 342 -11.43 42.76 19.47
N LEU A 343 -10.32 42.24 18.95
CA LEU A 343 -9.82 42.58 17.63
C LEU A 343 -10.46 41.69 16.57
N MET A 344 -10.80 42.28 15.45
CA MET A 344 -11.42 41.63 14.29
C MET A 344 -10.58 41.90 13.06
N GLY A 345 -10.03 40.83 12.45
CA GLY A 345 -9.33 40.88 11.17
C GLY A 345 -10.34 40.74 10.03
N THR A 346 -10.35 41.74 9.13
CA THR A 346 -11.32 41.82 8.04
C THR A 346 -10.63 41.98 6.69
N MET A 347 -11.37 42.05 5.60
CA MET A 347 -10.81 42.29 4.26
C MET A 347 -10.32 43.75 4.05
N ASP A 348 -10.86 44.69 4.80
CA ASP A 348 -10.57 46.13 4.62
C ASP A 348 -9.82 46.75 5.81
N GLY A 349 -9.40 45.97 6.79
CA GLY A 349 -8.61 46.45 7.91
C GLY A 349 -8.74 45.63 9.19
N ILE A 350 -8.17 46.18 10.26
CA ILE A 350 -8.31 45.62 11.61
C ILE A 350 -9.22 46.54 12.41
N TYR A 351 -10.25 45.96 13.02
CA TYR A 351 -11.22 46.64 13.87
C TYR A 351 -11.12 46.17 15.30
N GLN A 352 -11.41 47.06 16.22
CA GLN A 352 -11.51 46.76 17.65
C GLN A 352 -12.94 47.02 18.12
N TYR A 353 -13.54 46.00 18.75
CA TYR A 353 -14.76 46.16 19.52
C TYR A 353 -14.41 46.30 21.01
N SER A 354 -14.94 47.33 21.67
CA SER A 354 -14.83 47.52 23.12
C SER A 354 -16.17 47.16 23.75
N ALA A 355 -16.16 46.16 24.60
CA ALA A 355 -17.38 45.70 25.29
C ALA A 355 -17.89 46.77 26.32
N ASP A 356 -17.00 47.59 26.88
CA ASP A 356 -17.34 48.61 27.83
C ASP A 356 -18.06 49.82 27.19
N GLU A 357 -17.73 50.09 25.92
CA GLU A 357 -18.30 51.21 25.16
C GLU A 357 -19.35 50.77 24.14
N GLU A 358 -19.54 49.47 23.95
CA GLU A 358 -20.36 48.87 22.88
C GLU A 358 -20.06 49.47 21.47
N ARG A 359 -18.77 49.79 21.21
CA ARG A 359 -18.35 50.54 20.02
C ARG A 359 -17.32 49.76 19.24
N ILE A 360 -17.46 49.81 17.90
CA ILE A 360 -16.49 49.31 16.94
C ILE A 360 -15.69 50.47 16.36
N LYS A 361 -14.37 50.37 16.36
CA LYS A 361 -13.45 51.36 15.79
C LYS A 361 -12.43 50.67 14.87
N LYS A 362 -12.19 51.21 13.69
CA LYS A 362 -11.07 50.80 12.84
C LYS A 362 -9.77 51.28 13.47
N ILE A 363 -8.81 50.38 13.67
CA ILE A 363 -7.51 50.66 14.28
C ILE A 363 -6.35 50.49 13.32
N SER A 364 -6.56 49.87 12.16
CA SER A 364 -5.53 49.74 11.13
C SER A 364 -6.13 49.52 9.74
N ASP A 365 -5.41 50.05 8.72
CA ASP A 365 -5.74 49.85 7.32
C ASP A 365 -5.02 48.64 6.68
N VAL A 366 -4.42 47.74 7.47
CA VAL A 366 -3.87 46.47 6.99
C VAL A 366 -4.99 45.59 6.49
N GLU A 367 -5.08 45.44 5.18
CA GLU A 367 -6.16 44.72 4.51
C GLU A 367 -5.97 43.20 4.52
N LYS A 368 -7.07 42.47 4.32
CA LYS A 368 -7.10 41.01 4.12
C LYS A 368 -6.44 40.23 5.24
N VAL A 369 -6.72 40.61 6.47
CA VAL A 369 -6.17 39.98 7.67
C VAL A 369 -6.90 38.69 7.96
N VAL A 370 -6.22 37.58 7.81
CA VAL A 370 -6.76 36.22 7.98
C VAL A 370 -6.36 35.58 9.31
N ARG A 371 -5.36 36.12 10.00
CA ARG A 371 -4.94 35.64 11.32
C ARG A 371 -4.50 36.81 12.20
N LEU A 372 -5.03 36.83 13.40
CA LEU A 372 -4.62 37.75 14.49
C LEU A 372 -4.13 36.89 15.67
N GLU A 373 -3.02 37.29 16.25
CA GLU A 373 -2.47 36.65 17.44
C GLU A 373 -1.99 37.71 18.43
N VAL A 374 -2.39 37.56 19.69
CA VAL A 374 -1.92 38.45 20.77
C VAL A 374 -0.95 37.64 21.62
N LYS A 375 0.30 38.09 21.71
CA LYS A 375 1.36 37.47 22.50
C LYS A 375 1.25 37.85 23.99
N LYS A 376 2.01 37.16 24.85
CA LYS A 376 2.05 37.38 26.32
C LYS A 376 2.52 38.81 26.67
N ASP A 377 3.37 39.41 25.85
CA ASP A 377 3.84 40.77 25.96
C ASP A 377 2.82 41.79 25.41
N ARG A 378 1.59 41.35 25.10
CA ARG A 378 0.51 42.12 24.50
C ARG A 378 0.82 42.69 23.10
N SER A 379 1.88 42.28 22.47
CA SER A 379 2.08 42.58 21.05
C SER A 379 1.04 41.84 20.21
N VAL A 380 0.63 42.47 19.09
CA VAL A 380 -0.37 41.94 18.17
C VAL A 380 0.29 41.60 16.84
N TRP A 381 0.22 40.37 16.45
CA TRP A 381 0.65 39.90 15.14
C TRP A 381 -0.55 39.76 14.22
N ALA A 382 -0.45 40.31 13.03
CA ALA A 382 -1.49 40.21 12.01
C ALA A 382 -0.89 39.63 10.72
N LYS A 383 -1.44 38.52 10.23
CA LYS A 383 -1.06 37.90 8.97
C LYS A 383 -2.13 38.15 7.93
N THR A 384 -1.72 38.58 6.75
CA THR A 384 -2.61 38.81 5.62
C THR A 384 -2.76 37.55 4.76
N LEU A 385 -3.76 37.53 3.89
CA LEU A 385 -3.99 36.48 2.89
C LEU A 385 -2.78 36.31 1.95
N TYR A 386 -1.95 37.33 1.78
CA TYR A 386 -0.74 37.29 0.94
C TYR A 386 0.53 36.91 1.69
N GLY A 387 0.40 36.46 2.95
CA GLY A 387 1.52 36.03 3.79
C GLY A 387 2.32 37.20 4.41
N GLU A 388 1.87 38.42 4.29
CA GLU A 388 2.50 39.55 4.96
C GLU A 388 2.23 39.53 6.45
N ILE A 389 3.27 39.70 7.27
CA ILE A 389 3.20 39.69 8.72
C ILE A 389 3.46 41.08 9.25
N TYR A 390 2.49 41.61 9.95
CA TYR A 390 2.54 42.92 10.61
C TYR A 390 2.58 42.74 12.11
N LEU A 391 3.40 43.54 12.78
CA LEU A 391 3.52 43.57 14.24
C LEU A 391 3.06 44.97 14.75
N ARG A 392 2.30 44.96 15.83
CA ARG A 392 2.05 46.12 16.68
C ARG A 392 2.51 45.80 18.09
N GLU A 393 3.52 46.54 18.59
CA GLU A 393 3.99 46.43 19.95
C GLU A 393 2.99 47.04 20.96
N GLU A 394 3.10 46.65 22.25
CA GLU A 394 2.26 47.24 23.29
C GLU A 394 2.48 48.75 23.41
N GLY A 395 1.39 49.52 23.36
CA GLY A 395 1.43 50.98 23.42
C GLY A 395 1.60 51.69 22.07
N GLU A 396 1.95 50.97 21.00
CA GLU A 396 2.02 51.54 19.66
C GLU A 396 0.63 51.61 19.00
N SER A 397 0.44 52.63 18.14
CA SER A 397 -0.83 52.83 17.44
C SER A 397 -0.85 52.24 16.03
N SER A 398 0.28 51.86 15.49
CA SER A 398 0.43 51.41 14.10
C SER A 398 0.98 49.99 13.98
N PHE A 399 0.56 49.28 12.95
CA PHE A 399 1.10 48.02 12.55
C PHE A 399 2.26 48.23 11.56
N VAL A 400 3.40 47.56 11.82
CA VAL A 400 4.61 47.66 11.01
C VAL A 400 4.87 46.31 10.35
N LEU A 401 5.10 46.32 9.03
CA LEU A 401 5.46 45.11 8.29
C LEU A 401 6.81 44.55 8.81
N GLN A 402 6.84 43.31 9.25
CA GLN A 402 8.02 42.64 9.77
C GLN A 402 8.60 41.66 8.76
N ASP A 403 7.74 40.87 8.16
CA ASP A 403 8.17 39.79 7.29
C ASP A 403 7.12 39.47 6.22
N ARG A 404 7.50 38.66 5.24
CA ARG A 404 6.61 38.14 4.22
C ARG A 404 6.88 36.66 4.10
N GLU A 405 6.02 35.84 4.68
CA GLU A 405 6.09 34.36 4.50
C GLU A 405 5.73 33.97 3.06
N SER A 406 6.43 32.98 2.52
CA SER A 406 6.01 32.33 1.29
C SER A 406 4.59 31.76 1.43
N GLU A 407 3.84 31.70 0.33
CA GLU A 407 2.39 31.36 0.25
C GLU A 407 1.96 30.01 0.86
N GLU A 408 2.84 29.25 1.50
CA GLU A 408 2.53 27.94 2.05
C GLU A 408 1.97 28.03 3.47
N VAL A 409 0.68 27.75 3.59
CA VAL A 409 -0.07 27.82 4.87
C VAL A 409 0.34 26.66 5.78
N MET A 410 1.16 26.95 6.75
CA MET A 410 1.45 26.05 7.86
C MET A 410 0.38 26.22 8.95
N THR A 411 -0.24 25.12 9.38
CA THR A 411 -1.15 25.10 10.53
C THR A 411 -0.36 24.74 11.77
N GLU A 412 -0.49 25.54 12.83
CA GLU A 412 0.22 25.35 14.09
C GLU A 412 -0.72 25.54 15.30
N TYR A 413 -0.43 24.84 16.37
CA TYR A 413 -1.12 24.96 17.64
C TYR A 413 -0.15 24.65 18.79
N THR A 414 -0.19 25.43 19.87
CA THR A 414 0.57 25.13 21.09
C THR A 414 -0.41 24.78 22.19
N ASP A 415 -0.27 23.59 22.76
CA ASP A 415 -1.13 23.13 23.84
C ASP A 415 -0.73 23.70 25.21
N ASN A 416 -1.49 23.35 26.25
CA ASN A 416 -1.25 23.85 27.61
C ASN A 416 0.04 23.32 28.22
N ASP A 417 0.53 22.16 27.77
CA ASP A 417 1.79 21.56 28.21
C ASP A 417 3.00 22.16 27.48
N GLY A 418 2.78 23.01 26.49
CA GLY A 418 3.81 23.62 25.68
C GLY A 418 4.27 22.75 24.51
N CYS A 419 3.57 21.67 24.18
CA CYS A 419 3.81 20.91 22.96
C CYS A 419 3.37 21.73 21.76
N HIS A 420 4.26 21.84 20.80
CA HIS A 420 4.02 22.57 19.56
C HIS A 420 3.64 21.60 18.45
N TRP A 421 2.38 21.68 18.01
CA TRP A 421 1.77 20.88 16.96
C TRP A 421 1.82 21.70 15.67
N GLN A 422 2.36 21.12 14.61
CA GLN A 422 2.46 21.81 13.31
C GLN A 422 2.30 20.87 12.13
N THR A 423 1.84 21.39 11.01
CA THR A 423 1.88 20.70 9.72
C THR A 423 3.10 21.14 8.92
N ASN A 424 3.47 20.39 7.90
CA ASN A 424 4.41 20.88 6.89
C ASN A 424 3.76 21.99 6.04
N LEU A 425 4.56 22.64 5.21
CA LEU A 425 4.14 23.75 4.35
C LEU A 425 2.95 23.45 3.40
N LYS A 426 2.64 22.16 3.17
CA LYS A 426 1.48 21.71 2.38
C LYS A 426 0.25 21.40 3.23
N GLY A 427 0.29 21.67 4.54
CA GLY A 427 -0.77 21.30 5.47
C GLY A 427 -0.87 19.82 5.77
N LYS A 428 0.15 19.03 5.41
CA LYS A 428 0.25 17.58 5.63
C LYS A 428 1.29 17.26 6.69
N GLU A 429 1.40 15.97 7.05
CA GLU A 429 2.45 15.49 7.96
C GLU A 429 2.48 16.24 9.28
N VAL A 430 1.38 16.13 10.04
CA VAL A 430 1.32 16.74 11.37
C VAL A 430 2.45 16.21 12.25
N GLN A 431 3.17 17.09 12.90
CA GLN A 431 4.27 16.78 13.81
C GLN A 431 4.09 17.51 15.14
N VAL A 432 4.62 16.91 16.20
CA VAL A 432 4.62 17.48 17.55
C VAL A 432 6.04 17.62 18.04
N HIS A 433 6.36 18.77 18.58
CA HIS A 433 7.66 19.06 19.15
C HIS A 433 7.53 19.60 20.57
N HIS A 434 8.40 19.18 21.45
CA HIS A 434 8.53 19.73 22.82
C HIS A 434 9.99 19.66 23.26
N SER A 435 10.43 20.64 24.04
CA SER A 435 11.84 20.72 24.48
C SER A 435 12.24 19.69 25.54
N GLN A 436 11.26 19.15 26.29
CA GLN A 436 11.51 18.26 27.45
C GLN A 436 10.68 16.99 27.43
N ILE A 437 9.58 16.92 26.66
CA ILE A 437 8.70 15.75 26.58
C ILE A 437 9.06 14.96 25.31
N ASP A 438 9.17 13.64 25.46
CA ASP A 438 9.31 12.74 24.31
C ASP A 438 8.02 12.69 23.49
N THR A 439 8.09 13.22 22.29
CA THR A 439 6.95 13.29 21.34
C THR A 439 7.02 12.23 20.25
N GLU A 440 7.99 11.33 20.27
CA GLU A 440 8.22 10.34 19.20
C GLU A 440 7.00 9.44 19.00
N LYS A 441 6.36 9.00 20.08
CA LYS A 441 5.14 8.16 20.00
C LYS A 441 3.98 8.89 19.33
N PHE A 442 3.78 10.17 19.65
CA PHE A 442 2.75 10.97 18.98
C PHE A 442 3.03 11.12 17.49
N ASN A 443 4.26 11.45 17.13
CA ASN A 443 4.67 11.59 15.74
C ASN A 443 4.50 10.27 14.96
N GLN A 444 4.78 9.15 15.60
CA GLN A 444 4.52 7.83 15.01
C GLN A 444 3.02 7.58 14.79
N CYS A 445 2.16 7.92 15.76
CA CYS A 445 0.71 7.84 15.58
C CYS A 445 0.24 8.76 14.44
N LEU A 446 0.72 10.00 14.41
CA LEU A 446 0.34 11.02 13.44
C LEU A 446 0.75 10.68 12.00
N TYR A 447 1.74 9.81 11.82
CA TYR A 447 2.10 9.31 10.50
C TYR A 447 0.92 8.65 9.77
N ALA A 448 -0.07 8.10 10.50
CA ALA A 448 -1.26 7.51 9.92
C ALA A 448 -2.15 8.53 9.17
N ILE A 449 -2.10 9.80 9.54
CA ILE A 449 -2.89 10.87 8.90
C ILE A 449 -2.07 11.77 7.96
N ARG A 450 -0.84 11.40 7.62
CA ARG A 450 0.10 12.19 6.80
C ARG A 450 -0.42 12.60 5.42
N ASN A 451 -1.41 11.90 4.90
CA ASN A 451 -1.96 12.17 3.57
C ASN A 451 -3.13 13.17 3.59
N TYR A 452 -3.68 13.50 4.77
CA TYR A 452 -4.75 14.48 4.90
C TYR A 452 -4.20 15.91 4.95
N VAL A 453 -4.91 16.84 4.33
CA VAL A 453 -4.59 18.27 4.41
C VAL A 453 -5.31 18.84 5.62
N VAL A 454 -4.56 19.03 6.70
CA VAL A 454 -5.08 19.55 7.97
C VAL A 454 -5.13 21.07 7.95
N ARG A 455 -6.32 21.64 8.17
CA ARG A 455 -6.57 23.08 8.22
C ARG A 455 -6.64 23.61 9.65
N VAL A 456 -7.01 22.79 10.59
CA VAL A 456 -7.09 23.15 11.99
C VAL A 456 -6.60 21.99 12.88
N ILE A 457 -5.84 22.36 13.90
CA ILE A 457 -5.42 21.49 14.99
C ILE A 457 -5.99 22.10 16.27
N TYR A 458 -6.65 21.27 17.09
CA TYR A 458 -7.15 21.66 18.39
C TYR A 458 -6.90 20.54 19.40
N ILE A 459 -6.34 20.88 20.56
CA ILE A 459 -6.06 19.90 21.64
C ILE A 459 -7.03 20.16 22.79
N GLU A 460 -7.80 19.13 23.11
CA GLU A 460 -8.80 19.16 24.17
C GLU A 460 -8.22 18.61 25.47
N GLU A 461 -7.81 19.47 26.40
CA GLU A 461 -7.45 19.17 27.80
C GLU A 461 -6.75 17.80 27.98
N ASP A 462 -5.72 17.50 27.19
CA ASP A 462 -4.96 16.23 27.21
C ASP A 462 -5.76 14.94 26.95
N ARG A 463 -7.01 15.03 26.55
CA ARG A 463 -7.87 13.88 26.23
C ARG A 463 -7.81 13.50 24.77
N ALA A 464 -7.91 14.48 23.88
CA ALA A 464 -7.99 14.25 22.45
C ALA A 464 -7.33 15.36 21.66
N ALA A 465 -6.72 14.97 20.55
CA ALA A 465 -6.31 15.89 19.48
C ALA A 465 -7.32 15.82 18.34
N TRP A 466 -7.75 16.99 17.86
CA TRP A 466 -8.73 17.14 16.81
C TRP A 466 -8.06 17.77 15.58
N PHE A 467 -8.26 17.11 14.43
CA PHE A 467 -7.70 17.54 13.14
C PHE A 467 -8.84 17.74 12.15
N GLY A 468 -8.96 18.95 11.62
CA GLY A 468 -10.03 19.31 10.69
C GLY A 468 -9.50 19.65 9.29
N GLY A 469 -10.34 19.42 8.28
CA GLY A 469 -10.05 19.71 6.88
C GLY A 469 -11.23 19.36 5.97
N ASP A 470 -10.95 19.14 4.69
CA ASP A 470 -11.94 18.71 3.68
C ASP A 470 -12.48 17.29 3.92
N PHE A 471 -11.71 16.48 4.63
CA PHE A 471 -12.08 15.12 5.06
C PHE A 471 -13.07 15.11 6.24
N GLY A 472 -13.49 16.28 6.77
CA GLY A 472 -14.26 16.43 7.98
C GLY A 472 -13.40 16.63 9.22
N LEU A 473 -13.70 15.93 10.31
CA LEU A 473 -12.98 16.04 11.58
C LEU A 473 -12.48 14.65 12.02
N ILE A 474 -11.19 14.56 12.33
CA ILE A 474 -10.54 13.37 12.90
C ILE A 474 -10.23 13.68 14.37
N ARG A 475 -10.57 12.75 15.24
CA ARG A 475 -10.21 12.74 16.67
C ARG A 475 -9.13 11.68 16.91
N MET A 476 -8.05 12.05 17.57
CA MET A 476 -7.04 11.12 18.09
C MET A 476 -7.15 11.06 19.61
N ASP A 477 -7.21 9.88 20.17
CA ASP A 477 -7.23 9.64 21.61
C ASP A 477 -5.80 9.75 22.16
N LEU A 478 -5.52 10.78 22.94
CA LEU A 478 -4.18 11.06 23.46
C LEU A 478 -3.74 10.07 24.56
N GLU A 479 -4.67 9.55 25.34
CA GLU A 479 -4.36 8.55 26.37
C GLU A 479 -3.92 7.23 25.72
N LYS A 480 -4.65 6.78 24.70
CA LYS A 480 -4.26 5.61 23.89
C LYS A 480 -2.96 5.87 23.15
N ALA A 481 -2.76 7.06 22.60
CA ALA A 481 -1.54 7.41 21.88
C ALA A 481 -0.28 7.38 22.76
N ARG A 482 -0.37 7.82 24.01
CA ARG A 482 0.73 7.74 24.99
C ARG A 482 1.16 6.31 25.29
N THR A 483 0.22 5.37 25.30
CA THR A 483 0.47 3.95 25.58
C THR A 483 0.64 3.11 24.32
N PHE A 484 0.46 3.71 23.15
CA PHE A 484 0.52 3.01 21.85
C PHE A 484 1.89 2.38 21.63
N THR A 485 1.86 1.12 21.27
CA THR A 485 3.05 0.38 20.83
C THR A 485 2.69 -0.28 19.49
N PRO A 486 3.23 0.20 18.40
CA PRO A 486 2.91 -0.36 17.09
C PRO A 486 3.42 -1.80 17.00
N VAL A 487 2.57 -2.67 16.50
CA VAL A 487 2.93 -4.06 16.19
C VAL A 487 3.47 -4.11 14.77
N ALA A 488 4.69 -4.58 14.61
CA ALA A 488 5.31 -4.70 13.29
C ALA A 488 4.39 -5.48 12.33
N PRO A 489 4.20 -4.99 11.11
CA PRO A 489 3.39 -5.69 10.11
C PRO A 489 4.06 -7.00 9.70
N ARG A 490 3.27 -8.03 9.42
CA ARG A 490 3.76 -9.26 8.81
C ARG A 490 3.70 -9.09 7.30
N ILE A 491 4.79 -9.43 6.63
CA ILE A 491 4.83 -9.47 5.16
C ILE A 491 4.69 -10.90 4.66
N TYR A 492 3.75 -11.11 3.75
CA TYR A 492 3.49 -12.39 3.12
C TYR A 492 3.88 -12.32 1.65
N LEU A 493 4.55 -13.36 1.17
CA LEU A 493 4.70 -13.58 -0.26
C LEU A 493 3.48 -14.39 -0.72
N ARG A 494 2.60 -13.78 -1.51
CA ARG A 494 1.30 -14.34 -1.86
C ARG A 494 1.35 -15.26 -3.07
N GLU A 495 2.22 -14.94 -4.03
CA GLU A 495 2.32 -15.73 -5.24
C GLU A 495 3.67 -15.50 -5.94
N VAL A 496 4.18 -16.53 -6.57
CA VAL A 496 5.29 -16.45 -7.54
C VAL A 496 4.82 -17.07 -8.86
N CYS A 497 4.72 -16.24 -9.91
CA CYS A 497 4.32 -16.67 -11.24
C CYS A 497 5.50 -16.64 -12.20
N LEU A 498 5.53 -17.60 -13.12
CA LEU A 498 6.48 -17.68 -14.21
C LEU A 498 5.76 -17.40 -15.54
N ASN A 499 6.38 -16.62 -16.42
CA ASN A 499 5.87 -16.34 -17.77
C ASN A 499 4.42 -15.82 -17.80
N ARG A 500 4.06 -14.90 -16.87
CA ARG A 500 2.76 -14.27 -16.64
C ARG A 500 1.74 -15.11 -15.86
N ASP A 501 1.39 -16.32 -16.28
CA ASP A 501 0.19 -17.03 -15.81
C ASP A 501 0.48 -18.38 -15.15
N SER A 502 1.70 -18.89 -15.23
CA SER A 502 2.06 -20.15 -14.62
C SER A 502 2.42 -19.95 -13.15
N VAL A 503 1.52 -20.28 -12.25
CA VAL A 503 1.78 -20.24 -10.81
C VAL A 503 2.83 -21.32 -10.47
N TYR A 504 3.97 -20.85 -9.99
CA TYR A 504 5.04 -21.70 -9.49
C TYR A 504 4.84 -22.02 -8.01
N TRP A 505 4.42 -21.02 -7.25
CA TRP A 505 4.21 -21.10 -5.82
C TRP A 505 3.05 -20.18 -5.42
N GLY A 506 2.08 -20.71 -4.67
CA GLY A 506 0.79 -20.09 -4.38
C GLY A 506 0.65 -19.50 -2.98
N GLY A 507 1.76 -19.17 -2.32
CA GLY A 507 1.74 -18.39 -1.09
C GLY A 507 2.20 -19.12 0.17
N ASP A 508 2.38 -18.35 1.25
CA ASP A 508 2.80 -18.84 2.57
C ASP A 508 1.76 -19.81 3.16
N LEU A 509 2.24 -20.93 3.66
CA LEU A 509 1.41 -21.92 4.36
C LEU A 509 1.18 -21.48 5.82
N PRO A 510 0.05 -21.86 6.45
CA PRO A 510 -0.17 -21.67 7.87
C PRO A 510 0.93 -22.33 8.70
N GLU A 511 1.39 -21.66 9.76
CA GLU A 511 2.40 -22.19 10.68
C GLU A 511 1.97 -23.51 11.33
N GLU A 512 0.66 -23.70 11.55
CA GLU A 512 0.05 -24.89 12.14
C GLU A 512 0.16 -26.16 11.25
N SER A 513 0.38 -26.01 9.95
CA SER A 513 0.54 -27.15 9.03
C SER A 513 1.96 -27.74 9.00
N GLY A 514 2.83 -27.38 9.96
CA GLY A 514 4.22 -27.88 10.02
C GLY A 514 5.11 -27.27 8.94
N GLY A 515 4.61 -26.25 8.29
CA GLY A 515 5.29 -25.45 7.28
C GLY A 515 6.19 -24.39 7.86
N ALA A 516 7.18 -24.79 8.65
CA ALA A 516 8.37 -23.97 8.78
C ALA A 516 8.84 -23.64 7.36
N ASP A 517 8.94 -22.33 7.06
CA ASP A 517 9.54 -21.74 5.84
C ASP A 517 10.01 -22.82 4.84
N TRP A 518 9.09 -23.32 3.98
CA TRP A 518 9.45 -24.49 3.15
C TRP A 518 10.69 -24.23 2.29
N GLN A 519 11.05 -22.97 2.10
CA GLN A 519 12.32 -22.60 1.48
C GLN A 519 13.55 -22.80 2.35
N ILE A 520 13.43 -22.80 3.68
CA ILE A 520 14.59 -23.06 4.56
C ILE A 520 14.98 -24.54 4.50
N ASN A 521 14.02 -25.44 4.26
CA ASN A 521 14.24 -26.89 4.23
C ASN A 521 14.30 -27.49 2.83
N SER A 522 14.04 -26.73 1.76
CA SER A 522 14.06 -27.22 0.39
C SER A 522 15.26 -26.69 -0.39
N THR A 523 15.75 -27.51 -1.34
CA THR A 523 16.77 -27.09 -2.30
C THR A 523 16.30 -25.85 -3.06
N VAL A 524 17.19 -24.85 -3.21
CA VAL A 524 16.93 -23.62 -3.99
C VAL A 524 16.27 -23.98 -5.32
N PRO A 525 15.08 -23.45 -5.64
CA PRO A 525 14.39 -23.72 -6.89
C PRO A 525 15.28 -23.46 -8.08
N ARG A 526 15.38 -24.44 -8.98
CA ARG A 526 16.12 -24.33 -10.23
C ARG A 526 15.14 -24.19 -11.39
N LEU A 527 15.03 -22.97 -11.90
CA LEU A 527 14.12 -22.63 -12.98
C LEU A 527 14.82 -22.79 -14.33
N GLY A 528 14.10 -23.29 -15.31
CA GLY A 528 14.60 -23.50 -16.67
C GLY A 528 14.88 -22.19 -17.40
N ASN A 529 15.59 -22.29 -18.50
CA ASN A 529 15.89 -21.14 -19.38
C ASN A 529 14.66 -20.66 -20.20
N ASP A 530 13.56 -21.36 -20.15
CA ASP A 530 12.27 -21.00 -20.75
C ASP A 530 11.52 -19.91 -19.96
N VAL A 531 11.98 -19.62 -18.73
CA VAL A 531 11.43 -18.56 -17.87
C VAL A 531 11.92 -17.20 -18.37
N ARG A 532 10.99 -16.43 -18.97
CA ARG A 532 11.27 -15.08 -19.48
C ARG A 532 10.94 -13.98 -18.49
N SER A 533 9.93 -14.20 -17.62
CA SER A 533 9.58 -13.27 -16.55
C SER A 533 9.22 -14.02 -15.27
N ILE A 534 9.48 -13.37 -14.15
CA ILE A 534 9.09 -13.84 -12.81
C ILE A 534 8.34 -12.70 -12.14
N ARG A 535 7.11 -12.97 -11.72
CA ARG A 535 6.25 -12.04 -11.02
C ARG A 535 6.09 -12.48 -9.58
N PHE A 536 6.34 -11.57 -8.65
CA PHE A 536 6.15 -11.72 -7.22
C PHE A 536 4.94 -10.90 -6.79
N SER A 537 3.98 -11.52 -6.11
CA SER A 537 2.87 -10.86 -5.44
C SER A 537 3.07 -10.95 -3.94
N PHE A 538 2.95 -9.85 -3.25
CA PHE A 538 3.19 -9.76 -1.80
C PHE A 538 2.21 -8.80 -1.16
N ALA A 539 1.91 -9.02 0.11
CA ALA A 539 0.99 -8.16 0.86
C ALA A 539 1.28 -8.25 2.36
N THR A 540 0.74 -7.30 3.11
CA THR A 540 0.72 -7.30 4.57
C THR A 540 -0.72 -7.30 5.09
N ASP A 541 -0.94 -7.88 6.24
CA ASP A 541 -2.19 -7.86 7.00
C ASP A 541 -2.37 -6.58 7.85
N ALA A 542 -1.46 -5.61 7.71
CA ALA A 542 -1.52 -4.38 8.48
C ALA A 542 -2.75 -3.53 8.12
N PRO A 543 -3.33 -2.81 9.09
CA PRO A 543 -4.43 -1.88 8.85
C PRO A 543 -4.10 -0.86 7.76
N CYS A 544 -5.07 -0.54 6.91
CA CYS A 544 -4.90 0.37 5.78
C CYS A 544 -6.14 1.25 5.61
N PHE A 545 -6.38 2.20 6.54
CA PHE A 545 -7.61 3.01 6.53
C PHE A 545 -7.41 4.43 5.97
N THR A 546 -6.19 4.95 5.94
CA THR A 546 -5.90 6.32 5.49
C THR A 546 -5.06 6.39 4.23
N GLY A 547 -4.88 5.28 3.56
CA GLY A 547 -4.02 5.19 2.39
C GLY A 547 -3.75 3.74 2.03
N SER A 548 -2.57 3.45 1.53
CA SER A 548 -2.09 2.09 1.28
C SER A 548 -0.87 1.80 2.15
N ASN A 549 -0.72 0.54 2.54
CA ASN A 549 0.55 0.06 3.05
C ASN A 549 1.62 0.24 1.96
N GLU A 550 2.83 0.47 2.36
CA GLU A 550 3.94 0.72 1.44
C GLU A 550 4.91 -0.46 1.47
N TYR A 551 5.50 -0.74 0.33
CA TYR A 551 6.43 -1.84 0.15
C TYR A 551 7.71 -1.34 -0.48
N ARG A 552 8.84 -1.96 -0.10
CA ARG A 552 10.11 -1.84 -0.83
C ARG A 552 10.66 -3.22 -1.10
N TYR A 553 11.28 -3.38 -2.23
CA TYR A 553 11.82 -4.66 -2.67
C TYR A 553 13.19 -4.49 -3.32
N ARG A 554 13.89 -5.60 -3.39
CA ARG A 554 15.20 -5.71 -4.05
C ARG A 554 15.40 -7.13 -4.53
N LEU A 555 15.86 -7.30 -5.75
CA LEU A 555 16.35 -8.57 -6.27
C LEU A 555 17.87 -8.60 -6.17
N VAL A 556 18.39 -9.26 -5.14
CA VAL A 556 19.84 -9.42 -4.95
C VAL A 556 20.41 -10.25 -6.10
N GLY A 557 21.46 -9.75 -6.73
CA GLY A 557 22.02 -10.28 -7.97
C GLY A 557 21.56 -9.55 -9.23
N TYR A 558 20.61 -8.61 -9.13
CA TYR A 558 20.10 -7.79 -10.23
C TYR A 558 20.03 -6.31 -9.86
N ASP A 559 19.31 -5.98 -8.78
CA ASP A 559 19.13 -4.59 -8.33
C ASP A 559 20.34 -4.15 -7.47
N PRO A 560 20.96 -2.98 -7.74
CA PRO A 560 22.06 -2.46 -6.93
C PRO A 560 21.59 -2.04 -5.53
N GLU A 561 20.39 -1.44 -5.43
CA GLU A 561 19.82 -0.87 -4.22
C GLU A 561 18.36 -1.29 -4.01
N TRP A 562 17.80 -0.96 -2.86
CA TRP A 562 16.38 -1.11 -2.58
C TRP A 562 15.56 -0.13 -3.43
N SER A 563 14.35 -0.55 -3.84
CA SER A 563 13.39 0.38 -4.43
C SER A 563 13.00 1.48 -3.44
N SER A 564 12.46 2.59 -3.96
CA SER A 564 11.66 3.51 -3.14
C SER A 564 10.45 2.79 -2.55
N TRP A 565 9.88 3.34 -1.47
CA TRP A 565 8.62 2.88 -0.94
C TRP A 565 7.49 3.16 -1.94
N ASP A 566 6.67 2.15 -2.23
CA ASP A 566 5.56 2.20 -3.16
C ASP A 566 4.39 1.34 -2.63
N SER A 567 3.18 1.69 -3.01
CA SER A 567 1.95 0.96 -2.62
C SER A 567 1.68 -0.30 -3.45
N GLY A 568 2.47 -0.53 -4.50
CA GLY A 568 2.28 -1.68 -5.38
C GLY A 568 2.56 -3.01 -4.68
N THR A 569 1.63 -3.96 -4.82
CA THR A 569 1.69 -5.30 -4.25
C THR A 569 2.30 -6.34 -5.19
N VAL A 570 2.71 -5.92 -6.38
CA VAL A 570 3.21 -6.82 -7.44
C VAL A 570 4.49 -6.25 -8.03
N LYS A 571 5.51 -7.13 -8.20
CA LYS A 571 6.73 -6.79 -8.93
C LYS A 571 7.08 -7.88 -9.93
N GLU A 572 7.29 -7.46 -11.18
CA GLU A 572 7.74 -8.35 -12.25
C GLU A 572 9.18 -8.01 -12.67
N TYR A 573 9.98 -9.06 -12.87
CA TYR A 573 11.31 -9.01 -13.44
C TYR A 573 11.31 -9.81 -14.75
N ALA A 574 11.75 -9.20 -15.83
CA ALA A 574 11.83 -9.84 -17.13
C ALA A 574 13.28 -9.95 -17.62
N ASN A 575 13.54 -10.95 -18.45
CA ASN A 575 14.83 -11.16 -19.12
C ASN A 575 16.04 -11.24 -18.17
N LEU A 576 15.85 -11.92 -17.03
CA LEU A 576 16.95 -12.18 -16.11
C LEU A 576 17.98 -13.13 -16.77
N SER A 577 19.26 -12.87 -16.56
CA SER A 577 20.34 -13.75 -17.00
C SER A 577 20.42 -15.01 -16.14
N SER A 578 21.13 -16.04 -16.61
CA SER A 578 21.40 -17.21 -15.77
C SER A 578 22.21 -16.82 -14.55
N GLY A 579 21.77 -17.29 -13.35
CA GLY A 579 22.39 -16.93 -12.09
C GLY A 579 21.52 -17.30 -10.90
N THR A 580 22.00 -16.98 -9.71
CA THR A 580 21.24 -17.14 -8.46
C THR A 580 20.78 -15.77 -7.98
N TYR A 581 19.52 -15.68 -7.66
CA TYR A 581 18.84 -14.46 -7.24
C TYR A 581 18.14 -14.66 -5.90
N THR A 582 18.00 -13.59 -5.13
CA THR A 582 17.19 -13.57 -3.92
C THR A 582 16.28 -12.34 -3.96
N PHE A 583 14.99 -12.58 -4.12
CA PHE A 583 13.98 -11.53 -3.97
C PHE A 583 13.79 -11.23 -2.50
N CYS A 584 13.93 -9.97 -2.11
CA CYS A 584 13.75 -9.47 -0.76
C CYS A 584 12.66 -8.42 -0.77
N VAL A 585 11.73 -8.49 0.19
CA VAL A 585 10.64 -7.51 0.33
C VAL A 585 10.41 -7.16 1.78
N ARG A 586 10.05 -5.90 2.04
CA ARG A 586 9.59 -5.37 3.33
C ARG A 586 8.34 -4.56 3.13
N ALA A 587 7.49 -4.54 4.14
CA ALA A 587 6.32 -3.67 4.21
C ALA A 587 6.51 -2.60 5.27
N ARG A 588 5.84 -1.47 5.09
CA ARG A 588 5.70 -0.42 6.08
C ARG A 588 4.21 -0.12 6.24
N ASP A 589 3.73 -0.12 7.48
CA ASP A 589 2.33 0.14 7.79
C ASP A 589 2.01 1.64 7.82
N ILE A 590 0.75 1.96 8.12
CA ILE A 590 0.27 3.34 8.23
C ILE A 590 0.91 4.13 9.38
N TYR A 591 1.55 3.49 10.34
CA TYR A 591 2.28 4.12 11.44
C TYR A 591 3.79 4.24 11.15
N GLY A 592 4.23 3.89 9.96
CA GLY A 592 5.63 3.93 9.58
C GLY A 592 6.48 2.75 10.08
N THR A 593 5.86 1.75 10.73
CA THR A 593 6.56 0.58 11.26
C THR A 593 6.92 -0.39 10.15
N GLU A 594 8.19 -0.79 10.09
CA GLU A 594 8.66 -1.74 9.08
C GLU A 594 8.48 -3.20 9.52
N SER A 595 8.16 -4.06 8.57
CA SER A 595 8.13 -5.52 8.77
C SER A 595 9.53 -6.12 8.84
N GLU A 596 9.62 -7.35 9.34
CA GLU A 596 10.76 -8.21 9.02
C GLU A 596 10.86 -8.42 7.50
N MET A 597 12.08 -8.77 7.05
CA MET A 597 12.33 -8.99 5.63
C MET A 597 11.92 -10.41 5.22
N LYS A 598 11.03 -10.52 4.23
CA LYS A 598 10.72 -11.81 3.58
C LYS A 598 11.65 -12.01 2.39
N GLN A 599 12.14 -13.24 2.21
CA GLN A 599 13.08 -13.60 1.15
C GLN A 599 12.59 -14.81 0.35
N PHE A 600 12.85 -14.78 -0.95
CA PHE A 600 12.62 -15.90 -1.86
C PHE A 600 13.84 -16.09 -2.75
N ARG A 601 14.55 -17.21 -2.59
CA ARG A 601 15.77 -17.52 -3.32
C ARG A 601 15.49 -18.49 -4.45
N PHE A 602 16.02 -18.22 -5.64
CA PHE A 602 15.89 -19.07 -6.82
C PHE A 602 17.13 -19.01 -7.71
N SER A 603 17.29 -19.98 -8.62
CA SER A 603 18.37 -19.97 -9.62
C SER A 603 17.81 -20.20 -11.00
N LEU A 604 18.27 -19.41 -11.97
CA LEU A 604 17.99 -19.57 -13.39
C LEU A 604 19.13 -20.37 -14.06
N LEU A 605 18.78 -21.48 -14.65
CA LEU A 605 19.75 -22.34 -15.35
C LEU A 605 20.19 -21.66 -16.66
N PRO A 606 21.47 -21.81 -17.05
CA PRO A 606 21.93 -21.35 -18.34
C PRO A 606 21.23 -22.12 -19.45
N PRO A 607 21.09 -21.52 -20.66
CA PRO A 607 20.59 -22.20 -21.83
C PRO A 607 21.40 -23.48 -22.10
N PHE A 608 20.73 -24.52 -22.64
CA PHE A 608 21.37 -25.82 -22.88
C PHE A 608 22.65 -25.70 -23.74
N TYR A 609 22.66 -24.75 -24.68
CA TYR A 609 23.80 -24.51 -25.55
C TYR A 609 25.01 -23.83 -24.87
N LEU A 610 24.86 -23.26 -23.67
CA LEU A 610 25.93 -22.71 -22.82
C LEU A 610 26.36 -23.68 -21.71
N GLN A 611 25.76 -24.86 -21.60
CA GLN A 611 26.16 -25.84 -20.60
C GLN A 611 27.52 -26.46 -20.96
N TRP A 612 28.26 -26.90 -19.93
CA TRP A 612 29.65 -27.34 -20.05
C TRP A 612 29.87 -28.41 -21.13
N TYR A 613 28.92 -29.34 -21.30
CA TYR A 613 29.00 -30.39 -22.33
C TYR A 613 28.84 -29.83 -23.77
N CYS A 614 28.03 -28.79 -23.96
CA CYS A 614 27.92 -28.10 -25.22
C CYS A 614 29.20 -27.32 -25.57
N LEU A 615 29.84 -26.68 -24.58
CA LEU A 615 31.12 -26.01 -24.76
C LEU A 615 32.21 -27.00 -25.18
N ILE A 616 32.25 -28.21 -24.61
CA ILE A 616 33.15 -29.29 -25.08
C ILE A 616 32.78 -29.67 -26.50
N LEU A 617 31.51 -29.84 -26.83
CA LEU A 617 31.08 -30.18 -28.18
C LEU A 617 31.52 -29.10 -29.19
N TYR A 618 31.38 -27.81 -28.82
CA TYR A 618 31.81 -26.70 -29.69
C TYR A 618 33.33 -26.68 -29.86
N THR A 619 34.12 -26.93 -28.82
CA THR A 619 35.59 -26.98 -28.92
C THR A 619 36.03 -28.17 -29.79
N VAL A 620 35.39 -29.33 -29.68
CA VAL A 620 35.63 -30.48 -30.52
C VAL A 620 35.22 -30.22 -31.96
N ALA A 621 34.04 -29.64 -32.17
CA ALA A 621 33.56 -29.26 -33.51
C ALA A 621 34.48 -28.23 -34.18
N PHE A 622 34.94 -27.23 -33.43
CA PHE A 622 35.89 -26.23 -33.92
C PHE A 622 37.25 -26.85 -34.25
N GLY A 623 37.76 -27.74 -33.37
CA GLY A 623 38.99 -28.49 -33.65
C GLY A 623 38.88 -29.37 -34.88
N MET A 624 37.71 -30.02 -35.07
CA MET A 624 37.42 -30.83 -36.26
C MET A 624 37.37 -29.96 -37.52
N LEU A 625 36.75 -28.78 -37.45
CA LEU A 625 36.69 -27.81 -38.54
C LEU A 625 38.10 -27.37 -38.94
N LEU A 626 38.92 -26.99 -37.95
CA LEU A 626 40.32 -26.62 -38.19
C LEU A 626 41.10 -27.79 -38.84
N PHE A 627 40.88 -29.03 -38.33
CA PHE A 627 41.53 -30.23 -38.93
C PHE A 627 41.10 -30.46 -40.38
N LEU A 628 39.80 -30.29 -40.66
CA LEU A 628 39.27 -30.41 -42.04
C LEU A 628 39.84 -29.32 -42.97
N LEU A 629 39.91 -28.06 -42.48
CA LEU A 629 40.52 -26.95 -43.22
C LEU A 629 42.01 -27.19 -43.46
N PHE A 630 42.71 -27.68 -42.40
CA PHE A 630 44.13 -28.04 -42.56
C PHE A 630 44.32 -29.18 -43.57
N LYS A 631 43.50 -30.23 -43.48
CA LYS A 631 43.51 -31.35 -44.42
C LYS A 631 43.16 -30.92 -45.84
N TRP A 632 42.20 -30.02 -46.02
CA TRP A 632 41.84 -29.44 -47.29
C TRP A 632 43.00 -28.58 -47.86
N ARG A 633 43.60 -27.74 -47.01
CA ARG A 633 44.76 -26.93 -47.42
C ARG A 633 45.98 -27.78 -47.82
N MET A 634 46.21 -28.83 -47.02
CA MET A 634 47.28 -29.76 -47.28
C MET A 634 47.08 -30.51 -48.65
N ARG A 635 45.82 -30.94 -48.86
CA ARG A 635 45.44 -31.56 -50.14
C ARG A 635 45.61 -30.59 -51.35
N SER A 636 45.23 -29.33 -51.12
CA SER A 636 45.42 -28.28 -52.12
C SER A 636 46.89 -28.04 -52.42
N LEU A 637 47.73 -27.97 -51.37
CA LEU A 637 49.17 -27.81 -51.52
C LEU A 637 49.84 -29.03 -52.17
N LEU A 638 49.38 -30.25 -51.88
CA LEU A 638 49.87 -31.46 -52.57
C LEU A 638 49.52 -31.46 -54.01
N LYS A 639 48.28 -31.09 -54.40
CA LYS A 639 47.88 -30.93 -55.81
C LYS A 639 48.65 -29.83 -56.51
N GLU A 640 48.97 -28.75 -55.84
CA GLU A 640 49.76 -27.66 -56.36
C GLU A 640 51.22 -28.08 -56.56
N LYS A 641 51.77 -28.88 -55.61
CA LYS A 641 53.10 -29.53 -55.77
C LYS A 641 53.14 -30.46 -56.90
N GLU A 642 52.19 -31.38 -57.08
CA GLU A 642 52.11 -32.32 -58.21
C GLU A 642 51.99 -31.57 -59.56
N ARG A 643 51.22 -30.45 -59.59
CA ARG A 643 51.13 -29.56 -60.72
C ARG A 643 52.48 -28.92 -61.07
N LEU A 644 53.16 -28.41 -60.05
CA LEU A 644 54.48 -27.80 -60.18
C LEU A 644 55.53 -28.88 -60.66
N GLU A 645 55.51 -30.05 -60.04
CA GLU A 645 56.39 -31.17 -60.46
C GLU A 645 56.12 -31.60 -61.92
N ALA A 646 54.83 -31.68 -62.27
CA ALA A 646 54.47 -31.96 -63.67
C ALA A 646 54.94 -30.87 -64.66
N LEU A 647 54.77 -29.60 -64.24
CA LEU A 647 55.21 -28.44 -65.04
C LEU A 647 56.71 -28.35 -65.15
N VAL A 648 57.41 -28.63 -63.99
CA VAL A 648 58.90 -28.72 -64.00
C VAL A 648 59.33 -29.87 -64.87
N GLY A 649 58.67 -31.04 -64.77
CA GLY A 649 58.95 -32.18 -65.66
C GLY A 649 58.77 -31.88 -67.19
N GLN A 650 57.67 -31.13 -67.50
CA GLN A 650 57.43 -30.63 -68.88
C GLN A 650 58.47 -29.61 -69.32
N ARG A 651 58.81 -28.64 -68.42
CA ARG A 651 59.86 -27.64 -68.70
C ARG A 651 61.22 -28.29 -68.85
N THR A 652 61.55 -29.30 -67.99
CA THR A 652 62.81 -30.04 -68.10
C THR A 652 62.89 -30.81 -69.38
N LYS A 653 61.79 -31.47 -69.82
CA LYS A 653 61.78 -32.11 -71.18
C LYS A 653 61.95 -31.12 -72.33
N GLN A 654 61.30 -29.94 -72.23
CA GLN A 654 61.46 -28.86 -73.19
C GLN A 654 62.89 -28.31 -73.19
N LEU A 655 63.48 -28.12 -72.02
CA LEU A 655 64.87 -27.66 -71.88
C LEU A 655 65.85 -28.69 -72.39
N VAL A 656 65.61 -30.00 -72.18
CA VAL A 656 66.45 -31.05 -72.76
C VAL A 656 66.32 -31.08 -74.28
N GLN A 657 65.08 -30.87 -74.80
CA GLN A 657 64.89 -30.74 -76.24
C GLN A 657 65.61 -29.48 -76.82
N GLN A 658 65.45 -28.34 -76.15
CA GLN A 658 66.13 -27.10 -76.54
C GLN A 658 67.65 -27.21 -76.40
N LYS A 659 68.15 -27.94 -75.35
CA LYS A 659 69.55 -28.21 -75.16
C LYS A 659 70.10 -29.00 -76.32
N ASN A 660 69.38 -30.07 -76.70
CA ASN A 660 69.80 -30.89 -77.85
C ASN A 660 69.79 -30.12 -79.21
N GLU A 661 68.76 -29.22 -79.36
CA GLU A 661 68.74 -28.30 -80.54
C GLU A 661 69.82 -27.22 -80.46
N ILE A 662 70.16 -26.75 -79.25
CA ILE A 662 71.25 -25.77 -79.01
C ILE A 662 72.61 -26.45 -79.22
N GLU A 663 72.81 -27.70 -78.76
CA GLU A 663 74.02 -28.45 -79.04
C GLU A 663 74.23 -28.70 -80.56
N GLU A 664 73.11 -28.98 -81.21
CA GLU A 664 73.20 -29.11 -82.74
C GLU A 664 73.49 -27.76 -83.44
N LYS A 665 72.93 -26.66 -82.92
CA LYS A 665 73.21 -25.29 -83.35
C LYS A 665 74.56 -24.78 -82.87
N SER A 666 75.02 -25.20 -81.67
CA SER A 666 76.34 -24.87 -81.13
C SER A 666 77.48 -25.49 -81.98
N LEU A 667 77.32 -26.71 -82.38
CA LEU A 667 78.28 -27.34 -83.33
C LEU A 667 78.33 -26.65 -84.72
N LYS A 668 77.26 -25.98 -85.14
CA LYS A 668 77.19 -25.14 -86.34
C LYS A 668 77.76 -23.73 -86.09
N LEU A 669 77.65 -23.22 -84.85
CA LEU A 669 78.11 -21.87 -84.45
C LEU A 669 79.57 -21.86 -84.05
N GLU A 670 80.15 -22.97 -83.55
CA GLU A 670 81.57 -23.12 -83.23
C GLU A 670 82.44 -23.08 -84.48
N LYS A 671 81.88 -23.42 -85.61
CA LYS A 671 82.49 -23.19 -86.91
C LYS A 671 82.43 -21.74 -87.39
N ALA A 672 81.45 -20.93 -86.92
CA ALA A 672 81.27 -19.54 -87.31
C ALA A 672 81.90 -18.51 -86.32
N LEU A 673 82.13 -18.90 -85.04
CA LEU A 673 82.72 -18.04 -84.04
C LEU A 673 84.23 -18.05 -83.91
N LYS A 674 84.89 -18.89 -84.78
CA LYS A 674 86.34 -18.80 -84.92
C LYS A 674 86.78 -17.62 -85.79
N GLU A 675 85.80 -16.90 -86.33
CA GLU A 675 86.05 -15.73 -87.16
C GLU A 675 85.63 -14.36 -86.54
N LEU A 676 85.00 -14.34 -85.38
CA LEU A 676 84.59 -13.03 -84.80
C LEU A 676 85.06 -12.79 -83.34
N GLY A 677 86.11 -13.37 -82.94
CA GLY A 677 86.73 -13.24 -81.67
C GLY A 677 87.69 -12.10 -81.52
N GLN A 678 87.35 -10.96 -81.90
CA GLN A 678 88.09 -9.78 -81.52
C GLN A 678 87.23 -8.53 -81.77
N ALA A 679 86.30 -8.24 -80.89
CA ALA A 679 85.89 -6.90 -80.62
C ALA A 679 84.79 -6.88 -79.51
N GLN A 680 85.09 -6.18 -78.57
CA GLN A 680 84.23 -5.58 -77.56
C GLN A 680 84.16 -6.25 -76.19
N ASP A 681 85.29 -6.17 -75.50
CA ASP A 681 85.26 -5.73 -74.12
C ASP A 681 84.86 -4.26 -74.08
N GLU A 682 83.83 -3.95 -73.47
CA GLU A 682 83.52 -2.68 -72.84
C GLU A 682 82.03 -2.43 -72.86
N LEU A 683 81.45 -2.55 -71.71
CA LEU A 683 80.32 -1.79 -71.16
C LEU A 683 79.58 -2.61 -70.08
N VAL A 684 80.33 -2.80 -69.05
CA VAL A 684 79.71 -3.25 -67.79
C VAL A 684 80.01 -2.19 -66.78
N ARG A 685 79.10 -1.46 -66.41
CA ARG A 685 78.92 -0.87 -65.07
C ARG A 685 77.88 0.18 -65.18
N GLN A 686 76.73 -0.19 -64.75
CA GLN A 686 75.83 0.71 -64.04
C GLN A 686 74.42 0.15 -64.10
N GLU A 687 73.98 -0.38 -63.10
CA GLU A 687 72.64 -0.24 -62.50
C GLU A 687 72.34 -1.36 -61.55
N LYS A 688 73.01 -1.26 -60.39
CA LYS A 688 72.53 -1.88 -59.18
C LYS A 688 72.17 -0.74 -58.26
N MET A 689 70.92 -0.44 -58.07
CA MET A 689 70.31 0.19 -56.93
C MET A 689 69.00 0.89 -57.34
N ALA A 690 67.93 0.19 -57.34
CA ALA A 690 66.60 0.83 -57.17
C ALA A 690 65.45 -0.17 -57.15
N THR A 691 65.47 -1.20 -56.32
CA THR A 691 64.26 -2.05 -56.22
C THR A 691 64.10 -2.70 -54.83
N VAL A 692 64.54 -2.06 -53.74
CA VAL A 692 64.33 -2.59 -52.40
C VAL A 692 63.34 -1.71 -51.58
N GLY A 693 62.91 -0.54 -52.08
CA GLY A 693 62.13 0.47 -51.30
C GLY A 693 60.60 0.40 -51.36
N LYS A 694 60.00 -0.51 -52.13
CA LYS A 694 58.55 -0.45 -52.39
C LYS A 694 57.68 -1.59 -51.84
N LEU A 695 58.20 -2.51 -51.03
CA LEU A 695 57.44 -3.67 -50.55
C LEU A 695 57.13 -3.65 -49.06
N THR A 696 57.61 -2.65 -48.30
CA THR A 696 57.39 -2.57 -46.83
C THR A 696 56.25 -1.70 -46.46
N GLN A 697 55.72 -0.86 -47.33
CA GLN A 697 54.65 0.13 -47.00
C GLN A 697 53.23 -0.42 -47.14
N GLY A 698 53.02 -1.56 -47.80
CA GLY A 698 51.69 -2.08 -48.11
C GLY A 698 51.11 -3.07 -47.12
N VAL A 699 51.88 -3.49 -46.12
CA VAL A 699 51.44 -4.51 -45.15
C VAL A 699 50.97 -3.88 -43.81
N ILE A 700 51.37 -2.67 -43.48
CA ILE A 700 51.03 -1.98 -42.23
C ILE A 700 49.63 -1.37 -42.25
N ASP A 701 49.15 -0.95 -43.43
CA ASP A 701 47.82 -0.29 -43.52
C ASP A 701 46.62 -1.24 -43.54
N ARG A 702 46.81 -2.56 -43.61
CA ARG A 702 45.72 -3.54 -43.61
C ARG A 702 45.46 -4.26 -42.30
N ILE A 703 46.29 -4.04 -41.28
CA ILE A 703 46.12 -4.73 -39.97
C ILE A 703 45.65 -3.80 -38.85
N LEU A 704 45.76 -2.51 -39.00
CA LEU A 704 45.43 -1.55 -37.90
C LEU A 704 44.05 -0.90 -37.98
N ASN A 705 43.27 -1.10 -39.04
CA ASN A 705 41.98 -0.41 -39.20
C ASN A 705 40.69 -1.14 -38.75
N PRO A 706 40.68 -2.42 -38.34
CA PRO A 706 39.47 -3.01 -37.77
C PRO A 706 39.36 -2.98 -36.25
N LEU A 707 40.32 -2.44 -35.50
CA LEU A 707 40.34 -2.55 -34.02
C LEU A 707 39.77 -1.33 -33.26
N ASN A 708 39.27 -0.32 -33.99
CA ASN A 708 38.68 0.88 -33.36
C ASN A 708 37.15 0.98 -33.45
N TYR A 709 36.44 -0.14 -33.75
CA TYR A 709 34.99 -0.19 -33.69
C TYR A 709 34.52 -1.51 -33.06
N ILE A 710 34.76 -1.66 -31.74
CA ILE A 710 33.92 -2.43 -30.82
C ILE A 710 33.98 -1.75 -29.44
#